data_376f7325c697db96ace2cbecfc8ecd92
#
_entry.id   376f7325c697db96ace2cbecfc8ecd92
#
_cell.length_a   1.000
_cell.length_b   1.000
_cell.length_c   1.000
_cell.angle_alpha   90.00
_cell.angle_beta   90.00
_cell.angle_gamma   90.00
#
_symmetry.space_group_name_H-M   'P 1'
#
loop_
_entity.id
_entity.type
_entity.pdbx_description
1 polymer ?
#
loop_
_entity_poly.entity_id
_entity_poly.type
_entity_poly.pdbx_seq_one_letter_code
_entity_poly.pdbx_strand_id
1 'polypeptide(L)'
;MTSQNAEETYKALEKYGVDLVAQVKSGNQDPVIGRDEEIRDVIRVLSRKTKNNPVLIGEPGVGKTAIVEGLAQRIVRKDVPENLKDKTIFSLDMGALIAGAKYRGEFEERLKAVLNEVKKADGQIILFIDELHTIVGAGKTEGSMDAGNLLKPMLARGELHLIGATTLDEYRKYMETDKALERRFQKVLVTEPTVEDTISILRGLKERFEIHHGVTIHDNALVAAATLSNRYITDRFLPDKAIDLIDEASATIRVEMNSLPTELDQANRRLMQLEIEEAALKKERDDASKKRLEIIRGEIAELREENNQLKAQWEAEKKEVGNISEKRNELEHARHELEEAQNEGNLEKAAALRYGKIPEIEKELKAIEEKAKSDDLSLVQESVTEEQIAEVVGRMTGIPITKLVEGEREKLLHLPETLHQRVVGQDEAVEAVSDAIIRARAGIQDPNRPLGSFLFLGPTGVGKTELAKALAENLFDSEEHMVRIDMSEYMEKHSVSRLVGAPPGYVGYDEGGQLTEAVRRNPYTIILLDEIEKAHPDVFNILLQVLDDGRLTDSKGVLVDFKNTVLIMTSNVGSQYLLDNVGENGEISEETTENVMSQLRAHFKPEFLNRIDDTILFKPLALEDIKNIILKMTSQLAHRLEEMEVELELSEEVKVWIAENAYEPAYGARPLKRYLTKVIENPLAKLIIGGKIPPKSKVIVRLIDNKVDFDVQSIAE
;
A
#
# COMPACT_ATOMS: atom_id res chain seq x y z
N MET A 1 -34.79 -16.17 -48.82
CA MET A 1 -33.84 -16.23 -47.67
C MET A 1 -33.99 -14.92 -46.93
N THR A 2 -34.95 -14.83 -46.05
CA THR A 2 -35.15 -13.71 -45.13
C THR A 2 -34.29 -14.03 -43.90
N SER A 3 -33.23 -13.27 -43.77
CA SER A 3 -32.24 -13.50 -42.72
C SER A 3 -32.81 -13.18 -41.32
N GLN A 4 -32.74 -14.10 -40.41
CA GLN A 4 -32.89 -13.88 -38.97
C GLN A 4 -31.96 -12.76 -38.44
N ASN A 5 -30.98 -12.30 -39.23
CA ASN A 5 -30.05 -11.21 -38.92
C ASN A 5 -30.65 -9.79 -39.09
N ALA A 6 -31.83 -9.58 -39.64
CA ALA A 6 -32.38 -8.25 -39.87
C ALA A 6 -32.92 -7.58 -38.60
N GLU A 7 -33.44 -8.36 -37.63
CA GLU A 7 -33.87 -7.85 -36.32
C GLU A 7 -32.68 -7.63 -35.36
N GLU A 8 -31.61 -8.42 -35.47
CA GLU A 8 -30.39 -8.21 -34.70
C GLU A 8 -29.58 -6.98 -35.12
N THR A 9 -29.79 -6.52 -36.37
CA THR A 9 -29.12 -5.28 -36.87
C THR A 9 -29.89 -4.01 -36.48
N TYR A 10 -31.12 -4.15 -36.06
CA TYR A 10 -31.96 -3.05 -35.57
C TYR A 10 -31.73 -2.93 -34.06
N LYS A 11 -31.24 -1.79 -33.57
CA LYS A 11 -30.88 -1.50 -32.18
C LYS A 11 -29.48 -1.98 -31.74
N ALA A 12 -28.53 -1.98 -32.67
CA ALA A 12 -27.16 -2.35 -32.35
C ALA A 12 -26.52 -1.38 -31.33
N LEU A 13 -26.88 -0.10 -31.34
CA LEU A 13 -26.42 0.89 -30.34
C LEU A 13 -26.93 0.56 -28.93
N GLU A 14 -28.19 0.20 -28.77
CA GLU A 14 -28.73 -0.19 -27.45
C GLU A 14 -28.17 -1.53 -26.95
N LYS A 15 -27.75 -2.39 -27.86
CA LYS A 15 -27.16 -3.70 -27.51
C LYS A 15 -25.68 -3.65 -27.12
N TYR A 16 -24.93 -2.76 -27.75
CA TYR A 16 -23.46 -2.70 -27.60
C TYR A 16 -22.98 -1.35 -27.06
N GLY A 17 -23.87 -0.48 -26.65
CA GLY A 17 -23.56 0.83 -26.09
C GLY A 17 -24.51 1.21 -24.99
N VAL A 18 -24.09 2.17 -24.18
CA VAL A 18 -24.83 2.73 -23.06
C VAL A 18 -25.06 4.21 -23.33
N ASP A 19 -26.31 4.67 -23.29
CA ASP A 19 -26.65 6.09 -23.41
C ASP A 19 -26.38 6.82 -22.09
N LEU A 20 -25.26 7.56 -22.03
CA LEU A 20 -24.84 8.30 -20.84
C LEU A 20 -25.81 9.43 -20.49
N VAL A 21 -26.45 10.07 -21.50
CA VAL A 21 -27.44 11.14 -21.27
C VAL A 21 -28.71 10.58 -20.65
N ALA A 22 -29.15 9.39 -21.08
CA ALA A 22 -30.26 8.70 -20.47
C ALA A 22 -29.95 8.24 -19.02
N GLN A 23 -28.74 7.76 -18.78
CA GLN A 23 -28.28 7.40 -17.41
C GLN A 23 -28.29 8.61 -16.48
N VAL A 24 -27.79 9.76 -16.92
CA VAL A 24 -27.87 11.00 -16.14
C VAL A 24 -29.29 11.38 -15.81
N LYS A 25 -30.20 11.26 -16.79
CA LYS A 25 -31.64 11.56 -16.58
C LYS A 25 -32.30 10.61 -15.58
N SER A 26 -31.87 9.38 -15.47
CA SER A 26 -32.37 8.42 -14.47
C SER A 26 -31.77 8.59 -13.07
N GLY A 27 -30.84 9.55 -12.86
CA GLY A 27 -30.24 9.85 -11.57
C GLY A 27 -29.19 8.80 -11.08
N ASN A 28 -28.85 7.82 -11.91
CA ASN A 28 -27.96 6.72 -11.54
C ASN A 28 -26.47 7.02 -11.77
N GLN A 29 -26.09 8.28 -11.95
CA GLN A 29 -24.72 8.65 -12.26
C GLN A 29 -24.09 9.52 -11.19
N ASP A 30 -22.80 9.29 -10.90
CA ASP A 30 -22.05 10.05 -9.90
C ASP A 30 -21.82 11.50 -10.33
N PRO A 31 -21.82 12.46 -9.41
CA PRO A 31 -21.52 13.85 -9.73
C PRO A 31 -20.06 13.97 -10.16
N VAL A 32 -19.80 14.66 -11.25
CA VAL A 32 -18.44 14.93 -11.72
C VAL A 32 -17.95 16.26 -11.13
N ILE A 33 -16.83 16.21 -10.45
CA ILE A 33 -16.27 17.33 -9.70
C ILE A 33 -14.83 17.59 -10.16
N GLY A 34 -14.45 18.85 -10.28
CA GLY A 34 -13.08 19.27 -10.50
C GLY A 34 -12.51 19.04 -11.90
N ARG A 35 -13.37 18.80 -12.92
CA ARG A 35 -12.97 18.58 -14.33
C ARG A 35 -13.53 19.61 -15.29
N ASP A 36 -13.82 20.80 -14.80
CA ASP A 36 -14.49 21.85 -15.58
C ASP A 36 -13.66 22.33 -16.77
N GLU A 37 -12.35 22.42 -16.64
CA GLU A 37 -11.47 22.88 -17.72
C GLU A 37 -11.39 21.85 -18.84
N GLU A 38 -11.19 20.58 -18.51
CA GLU A 38 -11.11 19.50 -19.49
C GLU A 38 -12.46 19.31 -20.21
N ILE A 39 -13.60 19.43 -19.50
CA ILE A 39 -14.93 19.39 -20.12
C ILE A 39 -15.11 20.55 -21.08
N ARG A 40 -14.69 21.77 -20.73
CA ARG A 40 -14.72 22.93 -21.64
C ARG A 40 -13.83 22.71 -22.86
N ASP A 41 -12.67 22.10 -22.69
CA ASP A 41 -11.77 21.78 -23.79
C ASP A 41 -12.39 20.75 -24.74
N VAL A 42 -13.05 19.72 -24.21
CA VAL A 42 -13.82 18.74 -25.01
C VAL A 42 -14.93 19.44 -25.79
N ILE A 43 -15.72 20.31 -25.14
CA ILE A 43 -16.78 21.10 -25.80
C ILE A 43 -16.20 21.97 -26.92
N ARG A 44 -15.07 22.64 -26.64
CA ARG A 44 -14.37 23.48 -27.62
C ARG A 44 -13.92 22.68 -28.85
N VAL A 45 -13.36 21.48 -28.60
CA VAL A 45 -12.93 20.59 -29.71
C VAL A 45 -14.09 20.09 -30.52
N LEU A 46 -15.18 19.61 -29.88
CA LEU A 46 -16.40 19.16 -30.56
C LEU A 46 -17.06 20.24 -31.42
N SER A 47 -16.87 21.50 -31.06
CA SER A 47 -17.42 22.66 -31.80
C SER A 47 -16.53 23.15 -32.96
N ARG A 48 -15.38 22.52 -33.20
CA ARG A 48 -14.46 22.90 -34.29
C ARG A 48 -14.98 22.41 -35.65
N LYS A 49 -14.57 23.09 -36.70
CA LYS A 49 -14.85 22.70 -38.09
C LYS A 49 -14.00 21.49 -38.54
N THR A 50 -12.77 21.39 -38.04
CA THR A 50 -11.82 20.33 -38.39
C THR A 50 -11.15 19.85 -37.09
N LYS A 51 -10.67 18.61 -37.06
CA LYS A 51 -10.12 17.97 -35.83
C LYS A 51 -11.11 18.10 -34.66
N ASN A 52 -12.35 17.80 -34.93
CA ASN A 52 -13.49 17.95 -34.00
C ASN A 52 -13.77 16.70 -33.18
N ASN A 53 -12.86 15.75 -33.18
CA ASN A 53 -12.94 14.55 -32.33
C ASN A 53 -11.87 14.68 -31.22
N PRO A 54 -12.26 14.91 -29.97
CA PRO A 54 -11.32 14.94 -28.86
C PRO A 54 -10.83 13.54 -28.51
N VAL A 55 -9.55 13.44 -28.13
CA VAL A 55 -9.01 12.25 -27.49
C VAL A 55 -8.45 12.64 -26.14
N LEU A 56 -8.99 12.06 -25.09
CA LEU A 56 -8.57 12.23 -23.70
C LEU A 56 -7.33 11.37 -23.48
N ILE A 57 -6.22 11.99 -23.12
CA ILE A 57 -4.94 11.33 -22.93
C ILE A 57 -4.51 11.54 -21.48
N GLY A 58 -4.28 10.46 -20.76
CA GLY A 58 -3.85 10.52 -19.37
C GLY A 58 -3.59 9.13 -18.81
N GLU A 59 -2.97 9.07 -17.65
CA GLU A 59 -2.69 7.82 -16.96
C GLU A 59 -3.98 7.07 -16.57
N PRO A 60 -3.91 5.76 -16.29
CA PRO A 60 -5.06 5.01 -15.79
C PRO A 60 -5.56 5.60 -14.46
N GLY A 61 -6.88 5.63 -14.26
CA GLY A 61 -7.46 6.09 -12.99
C GLY A 61 -7.50 7.60 -12.75
N VAL A 62 -7.01 8.45 -13.70
CA VAL A 62 -7.10 9.91 -13.53
C VAL A 62 -8.48 10.51 -13.80
N GLY A 63 -9.48 9.71 -14.18
CA GLY A 63 -10.86 10.17 -14.39
C GLY A 63 -11.19 10.61 -15.81
N LYS A 64 -10.60 9.99 -16.85
CA LYS A 64 -10.92 10.26 -18.26
C LYS A 64 -12.39 10.05 -18.58
N THR A 65 -12.98 8.95 -18.12
CA THR A 65 -14.38 8.60 -18.33
C THR A 65 -15.33 9.59 -17.64
N ALA A 66 -14.96 10.05 -16.43
CA ALA A 66 -15.71 11.05 -15.68
C ALA A 66 -15.88 12.37 -16.44
N ILE A 67 -14.91 12.78 -17.28
CA ILE A 67 -15.02 13.99 -18.12
C ILE A 67 -16.18 13.86 -19.13
N VAL A 68 -16.35 12.68 -19.71
CA VAL A 68 -17.43 12.41 -20.68
C VAL A 68 -18.79 12.35 -19.98
N GLU A 69 -18.82 11.76 -18.80
CA GLU A 69 -20.01 11.75 -17.92
C GLU A 69 -20.40 13.18 -17.49
N GLY A 70 -19.42 13.99 -17.13
CA GLY A 70 -19.63 15.41 -16.83
C GLY A 70 -20.15 16.20 -18.03
N LEU A 71 -19.71 15.89 -19.25
CA LEU A 71 -20.28 16.45 -20.46
C LEU A 71 -21.76 16.04 -20.66
N ALA A 72 -22.10 14.77 -20.40
CA ALA A 72 -23.48 14.29 -20.45
C ALA A 72 -24.34 15.02 -19.41
N GLN A 73 -23.84 15.25 -18.19
CA GLN A 73 -24.55 16.05 -17.17
C GLN A 73 -24.80 17.49 -17.63
N ARG A 74 -23.81 18.14 -18.26
CA ARG A 74 -24.01 19.50 -18.80
C ARG A 74 -24.99 19.53 -19.96
N ILE A 75 -25.04 18.51 -20.81
CA ILE A 75 -26.05 18.39 -21.87
C ILE A 75 -27.46 18.32 -21.27
N VAL A 76 -27.67 17.48 -20.25
CA VAL A 76 -28.96 17.36 -19.55
C VAL A 76 -29.39 18.68 -18.93
N ARG A 77 -28.45 19.41 -18.30
CA ARG A 77 -28.69 20.74 -17.70
C ARG A 77 -28.80 21.85 -18.74
N LYS A 78 -28.59 21.55 -20.03
CA LYS A 78 -28.51 22.52 -21.13
C LYS A 78 -27.41 23.58 -20.96
N ASP A 79 -26.38 23.28 -20.19
CA ASP A 79 -25.20 24.11 -19.95
C ASP A 79 -24.10 23.81 -20.99
N VAL A 80 -24.47 23.81 -22.24
CA VAL A 80 -23.61 23.58 -23.41
C VAL A 80 -24.02 24.49 -24.55
N PRO A 81 -23.11 24.75 -25.54
CA PRO A 81 -23.47 25.50 -26.75
C PRO A 81 -24.67 24.88 -27.51
N GLU A 82 -25.36 25.68 -28.26
CA GLU A 82 -26.61 25.31 -28.98
C GLU A 82 -26.49 24.05 -29.84
N ASN A 83 -25.29 23.88 -30.45
CA ASN A 83 -25.00 22.72 -31.32
C ASN A 83 -24.83 21.39 -30.55
N LEU A 84 -24.79 21.41 -29.22
CA LEU A 84 -24.62 20.22 -28.36
C LEU A 84 -25.84 19.93 -27.49
N LYS A 85 -26.82 20.87 -27.36
CA LYS A 85 -27.94 20.77 -26.42
C LYS A 85 -28.83 19.53 -26.59
N ASP A 86 -28.99 19.09 -27.83
CA ASP A 86 -29.90 17.98 -28.17
C ASP A 86 -29.15 16.71 -28.58
N LYS A 87 -27.82 16.66 -28.30
CA LYS A 87 -27.02 15.48 -28.62
C LYS A 87 -27.07 14.44 -27.49
N THR A 88 -26.93 13.19 -27.89
CA THR A 88 -26.77 12.07 -26.99
C THR A 88 -25.35 11.55 -27.07
N ILE A 89 -24.84 11.01 -25.94
CA ILE A 89 -23.49 10.39 -25.86
C ILE A 89 -23.70 8.91 -25.59
N PHE A 90 -23.21 8.07 -26.51
CA PHE A 90 -23.22 6.64 -26.36
C PHE A 90 -21.79 6.14 -26.05
N SER A 91 -21.62 5.52 -24.88
CA SER A 91 -20.41 4.79 -24.51
C SER A 91 -20.44 3.41 -25.14
N LEU A 92 -19.49 3.10 -26.01
CA LEU A 92 -19.40 1.83 -26.70
C LEU A 92 -18.74 0.77 -25.80
N ASP A 93 -19.45 -0.33 -25.56
CA ASP A 93 -18.91 -1.48 -24.84
C ASP A 93 -18.14 -2.40 -25.79
N MET A 94 -16.82 -2.28 -25.76
CA MET A 94 -15.93 -3.11 -26.58
C MET A 94 -15.95 -4.59 -26.15
N GLY A 95 -16.15 -4.85 -24.85
CA GLY A 95 -16.29 -6.21 -24.33
C GLY A 95 -17.52 -6.91 -24.90
N ALA A 96 -18.68 -6.22 -24.92
CA ALA A 96 -19.91 -6.75 -25.49
C ALA A 96 -19.82 -6.98 -27.01
N LEU A 97 -19.09 -6.12 -27.73
CA LEU A 97 -18.86 -6.27 -29.17
C LEU A 97 -18.02 -7.51 -29.51
N ILE A 98 -17.04 -7.83 -28.67
CA ILE A 98 -16.10 -8.95 -28.87
C ILE A 98 -16.69 -10.25 -28.29
N ALA A 99 -17.44 -10.19 -27.20
CA ALA A 99 -18.00 -11.34 -26.52
C ALA A 99 -18.86 -12.20 -27.45
N GLY A 100 -18.53 -13.50 -27.55
CA GLY A 100 -19.25 -14.47 -28.38
C GLY A 100 -19.04 -14.33 -29.90
N ALA A 101 -18.18 -13.41 -30.37
CA ALA A 101 -17.79 -13.38 -31.76
C ALA A 101 -16.78 -14.51 -32.05
N LYS A 102 -17.24 -15.57 -32.72
CA LYS A 102 -16.39 -16.73 -33.06
C LYS A 102 -15.40 -16.45 -34.17
N TYR A 103 -15.71 -15.48 -35.04
CA TYR A 103 -14.89 -15.12 -36.20
C TYR A 103 -14.77 -13.59 -36.33
N ARG A 104 -13.68 -13.15 -36.91
CA ARG A 104 -13.37 -11.73 -37.20
C ARG A 104 -14.52 -11.00 -37.90
N GLY A 105 -15.20 -11.64 -38.84
CA GLY A 105 -16.31 -11.08 -39.58
C GLY A 105 -17.51 -10.65 -38.72
N GLU A 106 -17.81 -11.39 -37.65
CA GLU A 106 -18.94 -11.08 -36.76
C GLU A 106 -18.71 -9.79 -35.97
N PHE A 107 -17.51 -9.55 -35.47
CA PHE A 107 -17.15 -8.28 -34.83
C PHE A 107 -17.24 -7.09 -35.78
N GLU A 108 -16.68 -7.24 -37.00
CA GLU A 108 -16.76 -6.20 -38.04
C GLU A 108 -18.22 -5.89 -38.45
N GLU A 109 -19.08 -6.91 -38.53
CA GLU A 109 -20.52 -6.74 -38.81
C GLU A 109 -21.24 -6.00 -37.69
N ARG A 110 -20.97 -6.36 -36.41
CA ARG A 110 -21.55 -5.68 -35.23
C ARG A 110 -21.12 -4.20 -35.19
N LEU A 111 -19.82 -3.93 -35.35
CA LEU A 111 -19.31 -2.55 -35.37
C LEU A 111 -19.87 -1.76 -36.55
N LYS A 112 -20.00 -2.34 -37.76
CA LYS A 112 -20.66 -1.71 -38.90
C LYS A 112 -22.11 -1.40 -38.63
N ALA A 113 -22.84 -2.28 -37.92
CA ALA A 113 -24.23 -2.03 -37.54
C ALA A 113 -24.32 -0.82 -36.62
N VAL A 114 -23.51 -0.73 -35.57
CA VAL A 114 -23.44 0.43 -34.67
C VAL A 114 -23.12 1.71 -35.45
N LEU A 115 -22.08 1.70 -36.28
CA LEU A 115 -21.66 2.87 -37.06
C LEU A 115 -22.73 3.33 -38.06
N ASN A 116 -23.48 2.39 -38.63
CA ASN A 116 -24.60 2.72 -39.54
C ASN A 116 -25.76 3.37 -38.78
N GLU A 117 -26.04 3.00 -37.53
CA GLU A 117 -27.04 3.68 -36.70
C GLU A 117 -26.61 5.10 -36.34
N VAL A 118 -25.34 5.26 -35.90
CA VAL A 118 -24.77 6.60 -35.63
C VAL A 118 -24.84 7.48 -36.86
N LYS A 119 -24.55 6.95 -38.06
CA LYS A 119 -24.66 7.70 -39.33
C LYS A 119 -26.09 8.10 -39.64
N LYS A 120 -27.06 7.21 -39.41
CA LYS A 120 -28.49 7.51 -39.64
C LYS A 120 -29.04 8.60 -38.71
N ALA A 121 -28.45 8.77 -37.54
CA ALA A 121 -28.81 9.80 -36.57
C ALA A 121 -28.33 11.22 -36.96
N ASP A 122 -27.68 11.37 -38.11
CA ASP A 122 -27.29 12.65 -38.73
C ASP A 122 -26.60 13.63 -37.76
N GLY A 123 -25.59 13.10 -37.05
CA GLY A 123 -24.76 13.87 -36.12
C GLY A 123 -25.42 14.16 -34.76
N GLN A 124 -26.56 13.59 -34.43
CA GLN A 124 -27.21 13.71 -33.11
C GLN A 124 -26.46 12.88 -32.04
N ILE A 125 -25.72 11.85 -32.46
CA ILE A 125 -25.02 10.92 -31.56
C ILE A 125 -23.53 11.24 -31.56
N ILE A 126 -22.98 11.37 -30.37
CA ILE A 126 -21.53 11.38 -30.09
C ILE A 126 -21.19 10.02 -29.55
N LEU A 127 -20.25 9.32 -30.19
CA LEU A 127 -19.78 8.02 -29.72
C LEU A 127 -18.61 8.23 -28.78
N PHE A 128 -18.64 7.61 -27.61
CA PHE A 128 -17.50 7.55 -26.69
C PHE A 128 -16.89 6.15 -26.76
N ILE A 129 -15.58 6.10 -26.91
CA ILE A 129 -14.80 4.86 -26.92
C ILE A 129 -13.69 4.98 -25.90
N ASP A 130 -13.83 4.24 -24.80
CA ASP A 130 -12.75 4.09 -23.87
C ASP A 130 -11.72 3.08 -24.42
N GLU A 131 -10.45 3.23 -24.03
CA GLU A 131 -9.35 2.44 -24.58
C GLU A 131 -9.34 2.44 -26.14
N LEU A 132 -9.42 3.62 -26.73
CA LEU A 132 -9.50 3.80 -28.21
C LEU A 132 -8.41 3.02 -28.95
N HIS A 133 -7.26 2.78 -28.34
CA HIS A 133 -6.14 2.01 -28.89
C HIS A 133 -6.53 0.56 -29.22
N THR A 134 -7.51 -0.03 -28.53
CA THR A 134 -8.00 -1.40 -28.79
C THR A 134 -8.61 -1.55 -30.17
N ILE A 135 -9.25 -0.48 -30.67
CA ILE A 135 -9.85 -0.45 -32.01
C ILE A 135 -8.80 -0.14 -33.08
N VAL A 136 -7.86 0.74 -32.79
CA VAL A 136 -6.90 1.28 -33.77
C VAL A 136 -5.64 0.42 -33.87
N GLY A 137 -5.23 -0.21 -32.76
CA GLY A 137 -3.96 -0.93 -32.65
C GLY A 137 -4.02 -2.41 -32.97
N ALA A 138 -5.17 -2.98 -33.05
CA ALA A 138 -5.38 -4.41 -33.21
C ALA A 138 -4.92 -5.00 -34.57
N GLY A 139 -4.49 -4.17 -35.52
CA GLY A 139 -4.15 -4.59 -36.89
C GLY A 139 -2.71 -5.00 -37.18
N LYS A 140 -1.79 -4.95 -36.20
CA LYS A 140 -0.34 -5.18 -36.45
C LYS A 140 0.17 -6.59 -36.21
N THR A 141 -0.61 -7.46 -35.57
CA THR A 141 -0.31 -8.89 -35.41
C THR A 141 -1.13 -9.70 -36.43
N GLU A 142 -0.54 -10.71 -37.08
CA GLU A 142 -1.24 -11.60 -38.01
C GLU A 142 -2.47 -12.22 -37.31
N GLY A 143 -3.67 -11.79 -37.75
CA GLY A 143 -4.96 -12.25 -37.20
C GLY A 143 -5.70 -11.26 -36.32
N SER A 144 -5.18 -10.07 -36.02
CA SER A 144 -5.85 -9.07 -35.18
C SER A 144 -6.83 -8.17 -35.95
N MET A 145 -7.84 -7.65 -35.24
CA MET A 145 -8.95 -6.88 -35.79
C MET A 145 -8.53 -5.43 -36.10
N ASP A 146 -8.60 -5.00 -37.36
CA ASP A 146 -8.34 -3.59 -37.74
C ASP A 146 -9.66 -2.84 -37.96
N ALA A 147 -10.32 -2.49 -36.84
CA ALA A 147 -11.54 -1.67 -36.89
C ALA A 147 -11.24 -0.19 -37.25
N GLY A 148 -9.99 0.24 -37.16
CA GLY A 148 -9.57 1.59 -37.56
C GLY A 148 -9.90 1.90 -39.03
N ASN A 149 -9.83 0.92 -39.90
CA ASN A 149 -10.17 1.10 -41.32
C ASN A 149 -11.67 1.37 -41.56
N LEU A 150 -12.55 0.97 -40.63
CA LEU A 150 -13.98 1.28 -40.69
C LEU A 150 -14.26 2.71 -40.20
N LEU A 151 -13.53 3.20 -39.20
CA LEU A 151 -13.70 4.54 -38.64
C LEU A 151 -13.14 5.65 -39.53
N LYS A 152 -11.95 5.40 -40.14
CA LYS A 152 -11.25 6.41 -40.94
C LYS A 152 -12.10 7.10 -42.01
N PRO A 153 -12.89 6.40 -42.85
CA PRO A 153 -13.70 7.04 -43.86
C PRO A 153 -14.83 7.91 -43.29
N MET A 154 -15.48 7.48 -42.21
CA MET A 154 -16.57 8.20 -41.55
C MET A 154 -16.07 9.46 -40.83
N LEU A 155 -14.95 9.37 -40.11
CA LEU A 155 -14.25 10.51 -39.52
C LEU A 155 -13.80 11.52 -40.59
N ALA A 156 -13.36 11.01 -41.76
CA ALA A 156 -12.90 11.86 -42.84
C ALA A 156 -14.04 12.68 -43.48
N ARG A 157 -15.26 12.13 -43.54
CA ARG A 157 -16.45 12.79 -44.11
C ARG A 157 -17.23 13.59 -43.07
N GLY A 158 -16.85 13.54 -41.76
CA GLY A 158 -17.60 14.19 -40.71
C GLY A 158 -18.95 13.51 -40.39
N GLU A 159 -19.10 12.24 -40.81
CA GLU A 159 -20.30 11.43 -40.56
C GLU A 159 -20.32 10.82 -39.14
N LEU A 160 -19.19 10.90 -38.44
CA LEU A 160 -18.98 10.36 -37.07
C LEU A 160 -18.35 11.43 -36.19
N HIS A 161 -18.99 11.68 -35.04
CA HIS A 161 -18.43 12.42 -33.92
C HIS A 161 -18.01 11.45 -32.84
N LEU A 162 -16.76 11.52 -32.44
CA LEU A 162 -16.12 10.54 -31.53
C LEU A 162 -15.33 11.25 -30.45
N ILE A 163 -15.51 10.80 -29.20
CA ILE A 163 -14.63 11.09 -28.08
C ILE A 163 -13.86 9.79 -27.79
N GLY A 164 -12.54 9.84 -27.78
CA GLY A 164 -11.71 8.71 -27.40
C GLY A 164 -11.02 8.94 -26.06
N ALA A 165 -10.72 7.87 -25.36
CA ALA A 165 -9.84 7.90 -24.19
C ALA A 165 -8.73 6.85 -24.35
N THR A 166 -7.51 7.19 -23.92
CA THR A 166 -6.35 6.31 -23.99
C THR A 166 -5.21 6.82 -23.11
N THR A 167 -4.17 6.03 -22.90
CA THR A 167 -2.95 6.48 -22.23
C THR A 167 -2.01 7.21 -23.19
N LEU A 168 -1.01 7.92 -22.67
CA LEU A 168 -0.04 8.65 -23.49
C LEU A 168 0.81 7.70 -24.34
N ASP A 169 1.24 6.58 -23.77
CA ASP A 169 2.08 5.58 -24.46
C ASP A 169 1.32 4.86 -25.57
N GLU A 170 0.06 4.50 -25.31
CA GLU A 170 -0.80 3.89 -26.31
C GLU A 170 -1.15 4.86 -27.44
N TYR A 171 -1.39 6.14 -27.09
CA TYR A 171 -1.60 7.17 -28.09
C TYR A 171 -0.39 7.31 -29.00
N ARG A 172 0.83 7.38 -28.47
CA ARG A 172 2.06 7.45 -29.26
C ARG A 172 2.24 6.22 -30.14
N LYS A 173 2.02 5.03 -29.56
CA LYS A 173 2.25 3.75 -30.24
C LYS A 173 1.26 3.49 -31.38
N TYR A 174 -0.01 3.84 -31.22
CA TYR A 174 -1.08 3.45 -32.13
C TYR A 174 -1.67 4.61 -32.92
N MET A 175 -1.83 5.80 -32.32
CA MET A 175 -2.50 6.94 -32.96
C MET A 175 -1.52 7.85 -33.72
N GLU A 176 -0.37 8.19 -33.14
CA GLU A 176 0.62 9.05 -33.81
C GLU A 176 1.29 8.36 -35.02
N THR A 177 1.36 7.04 -34.99
CA THR A 177 1.88 6.24 -36.12
C THR A 177 0.95 6.24 -37.32
N ASP A 178 -0.33 6.53 -37.16
CA ASP A 178 -1.34 6.62 -38.19
C ASP A 178 -1.70 8.10 -38.53
N LYS A 179 -1.03 8.65 -39.52
CA LYS A 179 -1.20 10.05 -39.95
C LYS A 179 -2.62 10.40 -40.38
N ALA A 180 -3.47 9.43 -40.76
CA ALA A 180 -4.84 9.66 -41.14
C ALA A 180 -5.73 9.92 -39.92
N LEU A 181 -5.49 9.20 -38.82
CA LEU A 181 -6.18 9.40 -37.55
C LEU A 181 -5.65 10.64 -36.82
N GLU A 182 -4.33 10.83 -36.76
CA GLU A 182 -3.73 12.00 -36.11
C GLU A 182 -4.30 13.33 -36.62
N ARG A 183 -4.61 13.42 -37.90
CA ARG A 183 -5.22 14.63 -38.49
C ARG A 183 -6.70 14.84 -38.15
N ARG A 184 -7.36 13.86 -37.56
CA ARG A 184 -8.80 13.89 -37.24
C ARG A 184 -9.08 14.09 -35.76
N PHE A 185 -8.12 13.73 -34.94
CA PHE A 185 -8.25 13.86 -33.48
C PHE A 185 -7.49 15.09 -32.95
N GLN A 186 -8.02 15.65 -31.87
CA GLN A 186 -7.39 16.69 -31.07
C GLN A 186 -7.11 16.15 -29.67
N LYS A 187 -5.86 16.23 -29.24
CA LYS A 187 -5.44 15.83 -27.91
C LYS A 187 -6.05 16.75 -26.84
N VAL A 188 -6.59 16.17 -25.79
CA VAL A 188 -6.98 16.81 -24.54
C VAL A 188 -6.24 16.07 -23.44
N LEU A 189 -5.28 16.74 -22.81
CA LEU A 189 -4.47 16.13 -21.76
C LEU A 189 -5.27 16.12 -20.45
N VAL A 190 -5.31 14.97 -19.79
CA VAL A 190 -5.94 14.77 -18.49
C VAL A 190 -4.84 14.43 -17.50
N THR A 191 -4.51 15.38 -16.66
CA THR A 191 -3.49 15.22 -15.62
C THR A 191 -4.07 14.60 -14.36
N GLU A 192 -3.23 14.00 -13.56
CA GLU A 192 -3.57 13.58 -12.20
C GLU A 192 -4.02 14.80 -11.39
N PRO A 193 -5.18 14.74 -10.68
CA PRO A 193 -5.62 15.84 -9.83
C PRO A 193 -4.70 15.99 -8.61
N THR A 194 -4.69 17.18 -8.04
CA THR A 194 -3.99 17.43 -6.77
C THR A 194 -4.68 16.70 -5.60
N VAL A 195 -3.99 16.60 -4.46
CA VAL A 195 -4.59 16.07 -3.22
C VAL A 195 -5.82 16.89 -2.82
N GLU A 196 -5.78 18.21 -2.94
CA GLU A 196 -6.88 19.13 -2.62
C GLU A 196 -8.09 18.93 -3.54
N ASP A 197 -7.84 18.77 -4.85
CA ASP A 197 -8.90 18.45 -5.82
C ASP A 197 -9.50 17.07 -5.52
N THR A 198 -8.67 16.10 -5.17
CA THR A 198 -9.11 14.75 -4.81
C THR A 198 -9.99 14.75 -3.56
N ILE A 199 -9.64 15.51 -2.53
CA ILE A 199 -10.50 15.69 -1.33
C ILE A 199 -11.85 16.25 -1.73
N SER A 200 -11.88 17.23 -2.64
CA SER A 200 -13.13 17.81 -3.14
C SER A 200 -13.97 16.78 -3.91
N ILE A 201 -13.34 15.95 -4.73
CA ILE A 201 -13.99 14.82 -5.43
C ILE A 201 -14.59 13.84 -4.43
N LEU A 202 -13.80 13.40 -3.43
CA LEU A 202 -14.26 12.46 -2.41
C LEU A 202 -15.44 13.01 -1.59
N ARG A 203 -15.41 14.30 -1.25
CA ARG A 203 -16.54 14.96 -0.56
C ARG A 203 -17.82 14.92 -1.39
N GLY A 204 -17.71 15.07 -2.71
CA GLY A 204 -18.86 14.98 -3.61
C GLY A 204 -19.39 13.57 -3.80
N LEU A 205 -18.53 12.55 -3.65
CA LEU A 205 -18.92 11.14 -3.75
C LEU A 205 -19.37 10.54 -2.41
N LYS A 206 -19.04 11.20 -1.30
CA LYS A 206 -19.27 10.72 0.07
C LYS A 206 -20.66 10.17 0.30
N GLU A 207 -21.69 10.96 0.00
CA GLU A 207 -23.09 10.61 0.26
C GLU A 207 -23.49 9.30 -0.45
N ARG A 208 -23.01 9.08 -1.66
CA ARG A 208 -23.28 7.85 -2.42
C ARG A 208 -22.61 6.62 -1.83
N PHE A 209 -21.35 6.75 -1.37
CA PHE A 209 -20.68 5.66 -0.67
C PHE A 209 -21.35 5.34 0.67
N GLU A 210 -21.75 6.36 1.43
CA GLU A 210 -22.50 6.19 2.68
C GLU A 210 -23.81 5.43 2.46
N ILE A 211 -24.52 5.75 1.40
CA ILE A 211 -25.80 5.08 1.05
C ILE A 211 -25.54 3.66 0.57
N HIS A 212 -24.59 3.48 -0.36
CA HIS A 212 -24.29 2.16 -0.94
C HIS A 212 -23.84 1.14 0.12
N HIS A 213 -22.97 1.55 1.03
CA HIS A 213 -22.44 0.69 2.07
C HIS A 213 -23.26 0.71 3.37
N GLY A 214 -24.09 1.71 3.58
CA GLY A 214 -24.86 1.87 4.81
C GLY A 214 -24.00 2.27 6.01
N VAL A 215 -22.91 3.00 5.77
CA VAL A 215 -21.93 3.44 6.79
C VAL A 215 -21.83 4.97 6.80
N THR A 216 -21.28 5.53 7.88
CA THR A 216 -20.96 6.96 7.96
C THR A 216 -19.49 7.16 7.61
N ILE A 217 -19.17 8.15 6.77
CA ILE A 217 -17.78 8.48 6.41
C ILE A 217 -17.43 9.84 7.00
N HIS A 218 -16.42 9.89 7.87
CA HIS A 218 -15.96 11.14 8.44
C HIS A 218 -15.12 11.95 7.43
N ASP A 219 -15.14 13.30 7.54
CA ASP A 219 -14.36 14.15 6.64
C ASP A 219 -12.84 13.91 6.77
N ASN A 220 -12.36 13.61 7.97
CA ASN A 220 -10.96 13.25 8.21
C ASN A 220 -10.56 11.95 7.47
N ALA A 221 -11.49 10.99 7.29
CA ALA A 221 -11.24 9.80 6.47
C ALA A 221 -11.03 10.16 4.99
N LEU A 222 -11.80 11.12 4.45
CA LEU A 222 -11.62 11.59 3.08
C LEU A 222 -10.26 12.27 2.89
N VAL A 223 -9.88 13.12 3.83
CA VAL A 223 -8.57 13.77 3.84
C VAL A 223 -7.46 12.73 3.96
N ALA A 224 -7.60 11.75 4.86
CA ALA A 224 -6.65 10.67 5.02
C ALA A 224 -6.54 9.81 3.75
N ALA A 225 -7.66 9.45 3.11
CA ALA A 225 -7.65 8.67 1.87
C ALA A 225 -6.87 9.38 0.75
N ALA A 226 -7.06 10.67 0.56
CA ALA A 226 -6.34 11.44 -0.45
C ALA A 226 -4.84 11.58 -0.11
N THR A 227 -4.50 11.93 1.13
CA THR A 227 -3.12 12.14 1.57
C THR A 227 -2.32 10.85 1.66
N LEU A 228 -2.87 9.82 2.30
CA LEU A 228 -2.18 8.55 2.49
C LEU A 228 -2.02 7.79 1.17
N SER A 229 -3.05 7.78 0.31
CA SER A 229 -2.91 7.16 -1.01
C SER A 229 -1.86 7.85 -1.87
N ASN A 230 -1.84 9.18 -1.86
CA ASN A 230 -0.83 9.94 -2.61
C ASN A 230 0.59 9.65 -2.12
N ARG A 231 0.76 9.52 -0.81
CA ARG A 231 2.07 9.28 -0.18
C ARG A 231 2.54 7.83 -0.26
N TYR A 232 1.64 6.86 -0.10
CA TYR A 232 2.00 5.46 0.15
C TYR A 232 1.66 4.51 -1.01
N ILE A 233 0.76 4.87 -1.91
CA ILE A 233 0.40 4.08 -3.09
C ILE A 233 0.99 4.76 -4.32
N THR A 234 2.15 4.28 -4.78
CA THR A 234 2.95 4.92 -5.84
C THR A 234 2.72 4.33 -7.23
N ASP A 235 2.10 3.16 -7.32
CA ASP A 235 1.85 2.43 -8.56
C ASP A 235 0.50 2.77 -9.22
N ARG A 236 -0.29 3.65 -8.60
CA ARG A 236 -1.62 4.10 -9.06
C ARG A 236 -1.75 5.63 -8.93
N PHE A 237 -2.74 6.20 -9.60
CA PHE A 237 -2.95 7.64 -9.69
C PHE A 237 -4.20 8.10 -8.96
N LEU A 238 -4.19 9.36 -8.49
CA LEU A 238 -5.39 10.04 -7.99
C LEU A 238 -6.35 10.35 -9.15
N PRO A 239 -7.67 10.38 -8.91
CA PRO A 239 -8.36 10.13 -7.65
C PRO A 239 -8.66 8.65 -7.37
N ASP A 240 -8.44 7.77 -8.33
CA ASP A 240 -8.85 6.35 -8.32
C ASP A 240 -8.35 5.61 -7.06
N LYS A 241 -7.06 5.71 -6.74
CA LYS A 241 -6.48 5.09 -5.53
C LYS A 241 -7.10 5.59 -4.22
N ALA A 242 -7.52 6.84 -4.16
CA ALA A 242 -8.18 7.39 -2.97
C ALA A 242 -9.66 6.97 -2.87
N ILE A 243 -10.33 6.88 -4.00
CA ILE A 243 -11.71 6.37 -4.10
C ILE A 243 -11.75 4.91 -3.65
N ASP A 244 -10.82 4.08 -4.14
CA ASP A 244 -10.71 2.67 -3.75
C ASP A 244 -10.48 2.49 -2.24
N LEU A 245 -9.69 3.35 -1.59
CA LEU A 245 -9.50 3.29 -0.14
C LEU A 245 -10.80 3.54 0.63
N ILE A 246 -11.60 4.50 0.17
CA ILE A 246 -12.92 4.78 0.77
C ILE A 246 -13.87 3.61 0.55
N ASP A 247 -13.90 3.06 -0.65
CA ASP A 247 -14.76 1.93 -1.00
C ASP A 247 -14.39 0.68 -0.19
N GLU A 248 -13.11 0.33 -0.14
CA GLU A 248 -12.59 -0.82 0.61
C GLU A 248 -12.82 -0.67 2.12
N ALA A 249 -12.55 0.52 2.69
CA ALA A 249 -12.79 0.79 4.11
C ALA A 249 -14.29 0.70 4.44
N SER A 250 -15.14 1.28 3.60
CA SER A 250 -16.59 1.23 3.77
C SER A 250 -17.14 -0.19 3.65
N ALA A 251 -16.62 -0.98 2.71
CA ALA A 251 -16.96 -2.39 2.55
C ALA A 251 -16.52 -3.22 3.77
N THR A 252 -15.34 -2.95 4.29
CA THR A 252 -14.82 -3.62 5.51
C THR A 252 -15.73 -3.38 6.69
N ILE A 253 -16.07 -2.12 6.98
CA ILE A 253 -16.99 -1.75 8.07
C ILE A 253 -18.37 -2.40 7.88
N ARG A 254 -18.92 -2.40 6.65
CA ARG A 254 -20.19 -3.08 6.37
C ARG A 254 -20.14 -4.57 6.67
N VAL A 255 -19.03 -5.25 6.34
CA VAL A 255 -18.83 -6.66 6.64
C VAL A 255 -18.75 -6.87 8.15
N GLU A 256 -18.02 -6.02 8.87
CA GLU A 256 -17.90 -6.07 10.33
C GLU A 256 -19.25 -5.84 11.02
N MET A 257 -20.05 -4.86 10.59
CA MET A 257 -21.39 -4.60 11.08
C MET A 257 -22.33 -5.82 10.92
N ASN A 258 -22.13 -6.62 9.88
CA ASN A 258 -22.92 -7.81 9.61
C ASN A 258 -22.33 -9.09 10.20
N SER A 259 -21.09 -9.05 10.67
CA SER A 259 -20.37 -10.16 11.29
C SER A 259 -20.58 -10.15 12.81
N LEU A 260 -20.28 -11.26 13.45
CA LEU A 260 -20.23 -11.31 14.91
C LEU A 260 -19.02 -10.50 15.39
N PRO A 261 -19.19 -9.61 16.38
CA PRO A 261 -18.06 -8.91 16.99
C PRO A 261 -17.00 -9.88 17.49
N THR A 262 -15.74 -9.46 17.46
CA THR A 262 -14.60 -10.31 17.83
C THR A 262 -14.75 -10.87 19.24
N GLU A 263 -15.23 -10.06 20.18
CA GLU A 263 -15.49 -10.46 21.56
C GLU A 263 -16.54 -11.57 21.65
N LEU A 264 -17.64 -11.41 20.92
CA LEU A 264 -18.72 -12.41 20.87
C LEU A 264 -18.26 -13.71 20.17
N ASP A 265 -17.46 -13.61 19.12
CA ASP A 265 -16.90 -14.78 18.42
C ASP A 265 -15.90 -15.53 19.30
N GLN A 266 -15.03 -14.83 20.03
CA GLN A 266 -14.12 -15.43 21.01
C GLN A 266 -14.85 -16.12 22.15
N ALA A 267 -15.88 -15.47 22.71
CA ALA A 267 -16.73 -16.07 23.75
C ALA A 267 -17.43 -17.33 23.25
N ASN A 268 -17.97 -17.30 22.02
CA ASN A 268 -18.59 -18.46 21.39
C ASN A 268 -17.61 -19.63 21.17
N ARG A 269 -16.40 -19.33 20.68
CA ARG A 269 -15.35 -20.35 20.46
C ARG A 269 -14.91 -20.96 21.78
N ARG A 270 -14.71 -20.14 22.80
CA ARG A 270 -14.35 -20.61 24.13
C ARG A 270 -15.44 -21.50 24.74
N LEU A 271 -16.70 -21.06 24.62
CA LEU A 271 -17.84 -21.83 25.06
C LEU A 271 -17.89 -23.21 24.37
N MET A 272 -17.73 -23.25 23.04
CA MET A 272 -17.70 -24.48 22.27
C MET A 272 -16.57 -25.41 22.72
N GLN A 273 -15.36 -24.89 22.98
CA GLN A 273 -14.24 -25.68 23.49
C GLN A 273 -14.57 -26.32 24.84
N LEU A 274 -15.14 -25.55 25.78
CA LEU A 274 -15.51 -26.05 27.09
C LEU A 274 -16.67 -27.08 27.02
N GLU A 275 -17.63 -26.90 26.13
CA GLU A 275 -18.69 -27.88 25.89
C GLU A 275 -18.17 -29.19 25.31
N ILE A 276 -17.18 -29.16 24.44
CA ILE A 276 -16.49 -30.35 23.90
C ILE A 276 -15.73 -31.05 25.05
N GLU A 277 -15.01 -30.29 25.90
CA GLU A 277 -14.30 -30.81 27.07
C GLU A 277 -15.27 -31.44 28.07
N GLU A 278 -16.41 -30.78 28.36
CA GLU A 278 -17.47 -31.32 29.20
C GLU A 278 -18.01 -32.66 28.66
N ALA A 279 -18.27 -32.71 27.36
CA ALA A 279 -18.78 -33.93 26.72
C ALA A 279 -17.76 -35.09 26.77
N ALA A 280 -16.45 -34.79 26.73
CA ALA A 280 -15.40 -35.78 26.89
C ALA A 280 -15.31 -36.29 28.34
N LEU A 281 -15.23 -35.36 29.30
CA LEU A 281 -15.12 -35.67 30.74
C LEU A 281 -16.34 -36.41 31.32
N LYS A 282 -17.52 -36.19 30.77
CA LYS A 282 -18.72 -36.96 31.14
C LYS A 282 -18.59 -38.48 30.92
N LYS A 283 -17.68 -38.90 30.05
CA LYS A 283 -17.44 -40.34 29.75
C LYS A 283 -16.40 -40.96 30.68
N GLU A 284 -15.62 -40.13 31.36
CA GLU A 284 -14.59 -40.59 32.30
C GLU A 284 -15.20 -40.85 33.71
N ARG A 285 -14.56 -41.72 34.49
CA ARG A 285 -15.07 -42.16 35.79
C ARG A 285 -14.16 -41.84 36.99
N ASP A 286 -12.98 -41.35 36.73
CA ASP A 286 -11.99 -41.00 37.74
C ASP A 286 -12.37 -39.71 38.51
N ASP A 287 -11.87 -39.56 39.75
CA ASP A 287 -12.24 -38.46 40.61
C ASP A 287 -11.64 -37.12 40.18
N ALA A 288 -10.51 -37.12 39.46
CA ALA A 288 -9.91 -35.93 38.89
C ALA A 288 -10.82 -35.34 37.78
N SER A 289 -11.31 -36.19 36.88
CA SER A 289 -12.23 -35.80 35.81
C SER A 289 -13.56 -35.26 36.36
N LYS A 290 -14.06 -35.81 37.47
CA LYS A 290 -15.27 -35.29 38.12
C LYS A 290 -15.08 -33.88 38.69
N LYS A 291 -13.95 -33.63 39.36
CA LYS A 291 -13.63 -32.27 39.87
C LYS A 291 -13.48 -31.27 38.75
N ARG A 292 -12.77 -31.63 37.68
CA ARG A 292 -12.63 -30.76 36.52
C ARG A 292 -13.99 -30.49 35.84
N LEU A 293 -14.86 -31.47 35.79
CA LEU A 293 -16.22 -31.34 35.23
C LEU A 293 -17.09 -30.34 36.00
N GLU A 294 -16.97 -30.29 37.36
CA GLU A 294 -17.69 -29.29 38.15
C GLU A 294 -17.17 -27.87 37.89
N ILE A 295 -15.86 -27.68 37.77
CA ILE A 295 -15.23 -26.41 37.44
C ILE A 295 -15.71 -25.94 36.06
N ILE A 296 -15.58 -26.78 35.04
CA ILE A 296 -16.00 -26.46 33.68
C ILE A 296 -17.47 -26.09 33.59
N ARG A 297 -18.34 -26.75 34.34
CA ARG A 297 -19.77 -26.40 34.36
C ARG A 297 -20.00 -25.00 34.92
N GLY A 298 -19.21 -24.58 35.91
CA GLY A 298 -19.20 -23.22 36.40
C GLY A 298 -18.77 -22.23 35.32
N GLU A 299 -17.63 -22.49 34.68
CA GLU A 299 -17.10 -21.66 33.60
C GLU A 299 -18.10 -21.56 32.43
N ILE A 300 -18.73 -22.68 32.01
CA ILE A 300 -19.75 -22.68 30.95
C ILE A 300 -20.96 -21.83 31.33
N ALA A 301 -21.42 -21.89 32.59
CA ALA A 301 -22.57 -21.11 33.03
C ALA A 301 -22.29 -19.60 33.01
N GLU A 302 -21.13 -19.19 33.50
CA GLU A 302 -20.67 -17.78 33.46
C GLU A 302 -20.50 -17.27 32.05
N LEU A 303 -19.78 -18.02 31.20
CA LEU A 303 -19.56 -17.66 29.79
C LEU A 303 -20.86 -17.63 28.96
N ARG A 304 -21.84 -18.49 29.27
CA ARG A 304 -23.17 -18.44 28.63
C ARG A 304 -23.94 -17.18 28.99
N GLU A 305 -23.85 -16.75 30.22
CA GLU A 305 -24.53 -15.54 30.67
C GLU A 305 -23.90 -14.31 30.01
N GLU A 306 -22.56 -14.23 30.01
CA GLU A 306 -21.78 -13.19 29.30
C GLU A 306 -22.09 -13.16 27.81
N ASN A 307 -22.07 -14.31 27.16
CA ASN A 307 -22.39 -14.44 25.73
C ASN A 307 -23.80 -13.97 25.41
N ASN A 308 -24.78 -14.33 26.23
CA ASN A 308 -26.17 -13.89 26.05
C ASN A 308 -26.32 -12.38 26.22
N GLN A 309 -25.60 -11.77 27.16
CA GLN A 309 -25.58 -10.31 27.35
C GLN A 309 -24.96 -9.60 26.15
N LEU A 310 -23.78 -10.03 25.72
CA LEU A 310 -23.09 -9.47 24.53
C LEU A 310 -23.95 -9.62 23.28
N LYS A 311 -24.61 -10.77 23.10
CA LYS A 311 -25.50 -11.01 21.97
C LYS A 311 -26.72 -10.10 21.97
N ALA A 312 -27.35 -9.91 23.12
CA ALA A 312 -28.49 -9.02 23.24
C ALA A 312 -28.10 -7.56 22.98
N GLN A 313 -26.94 -7.13 23.48
CA GLN A 313 -26.39 -5.81 23.21
C GLN A 313 -26.12 -5.63 21.72
N TRP A 314 -25.41 -6.57 21.08
CA TRP A 314 -25.13 -6.52 19.65
C TRP A 314 -26.39 -6.48 18.78
N GLU A 315 -27.43 -7.29 19.10
CA GLU A 315 -28.69 -7.27 18.37
C GLU A 315 -29.43 -5.92 18.52
N ALA A 316 -29.33 -5.27 19.68
CA ALA A 316 -29.90 -3.95 19.92
C ALA A 316 -29.16 -2.86 19.12
N GLU A 317 -27.83 -2.84 19.18
CA GLU A 317 -26.98 -1.91 18.43
C GLU A 317 -27.18 -2.07 16.93
N LYS A 318 -27.18 -3.31 16.42
CA LYS A 318 -27.43 -3.62 15.00
C LYS A 318 -28.78 -3.11 14.51
N LYS A 319 -29.81 -3.17 15.34
CA LYS A 319 -31.15 -2.66 14.99
C LYS A 319 -31.15 -1.13 14.88
N GLU A 320 -30.46 -0.44 15.77
CA GLU A 320 -30.35 1.03 15.71
C GLU A 320 -29.61 1.49 14.45
N VAL A 321 -28.49 0.85 14.13
CA VAL A 321 -27.76 1.13 12.88
C VAL A 321 -28.61 0.84 11.65
N GLY A 322 -29.39 -0.23 11.66
CA GLY A 322 -30.34 -0.55 10.59
C GLY A 322 -31.39 0.55 10.37
N ASN A 323 -31.91 1.15 11.44
CA ASN A 323 -32.85 2.26 11.37
C ASN A 323 -32.25 3.53 10.74
N ILE A 324 -30.99 3.84 11.06
CA ILE A 324 -30.24 4.97 10.46
C ILE A 324 -30.10 4.78 8.96
N SER A 325 -29.68 3.58 8.54
CA SER A 325 -29.50 3.24 7.12
C SER A 325 -30.81 3.33 6.34
N GLU A 326 -31.92 2.85 6.91
CA GLU A 326 -33.25 2.93 6.28
C GLU A 326 -33.69 4.39 6.08
N LYS A 327 -33.49 5.25 7.08
CA LYS A 327 -33.83 6.68 6.99
C LYS A 327 -32.95 7.44 5.98
N ARG A 328 -31.69 7.08 5.83
CA ARG A 328 -30.82 7.65 4.79
C ARG A 328 -31.30 7.29 3.39
N ASN A 329 -31.70 6.04 3.18
CA ASN A 329 -32.27 5.60 1.92
C ASN A 329 -33.60 6.35 1.60
N GLU A 330 -34.46 6.57 2.61
CA GLU A 330 -35.68 7.38 2.42
C GLU A 330 -35.37 8.83 2.02
N LEU A 331 -34.31 9.41 2.61
CA LEU A 331 -33.87 10.77 2.30
C LEU A 331 -33.39 10.88 0.84
N GLU A 332 -32.59 9.91 0.41
CA GLU A 332 -32.10 9.87 -0.98
C GLU A 332 -33.25 9.74 -1.98
N HIS A 333 -34.17 8.81 -1.74
CA HIS A 333 -35.36 8.68 -2.56
C HIS A 333 -36.14 10.00 -2.66
N ALA A 334 -36.32 10.69 -1.55
CA ALA A 334 -37.01 11.98 -1.55
C ALA A 334 -36.23 13.07 -2.30
N ARG A 335 -34.91 13.07 -2.26
CA ARG A 335 -34.06 13.99 -3.03
C ARG A 335 -34.08 13.68 -4.52
N HIS A 336 -34.06 12.40 -4.88
CA HIS A 336 -34.23 11.99 -6.28
C HIS A 336 -35.58 12.38 -6.83
N GLU A 337 -36.67 12.13 -6.08
CA GLU A 337 -38.04 12.58 -6.47
C GLU A 337 -38.14 14.11 -6.64
N LEU A 338 -37.39 14.88 -5.84
CA LEU A 338 -37.28 16.32 -5.95
C LEU A 338 -36.59 16.73 -7.27
N GLU A 339 -35.48 16.08 -7.61
CA GLU A 339 -34.73 16.37 -8.83
C GLU A 339 -35.55 16.01 -10.08
N GLU A 340 -36.27 14.89 -10.06
CA GLU A 340 -37.21 14.53 -11.13
C GLU A 340 -38.32 15.57 -11.27
N ALA A 341 -38.95 15.96 -10.16
CA ALA A 341 -40.03 16.96 -10.20
C ALA A 341 -39.54 18.34 -10.72
N GLN A 342 -38.28 18.71 -10.41
CA GLN A 342 -37.68 19.93 -10.95
C GLN A 342 -37.41 19.82 -12.47
N ASN A 343 -36.91 18.68 -12.91
CA ASN A 343 -36.62 18.42 -14.33
C ASN A 343 -37.90 18.35 -15.17
N GLU A 344 -38.99 17.82 -14.60
CA GLU A 344 -40.31 17.79 -15.22
C GLU A 344 -41.06 19.14 -15.15
N GLY A 345 -40.53 20.10 -14.39
CA GLY A 345 -41.19 21.41 -14.20
C GLY A 345 -42.38 21.37 -13.25
N ASN A 346 -42.54 20.32 -12.47
CA ASN A 346 -43.61 20.16 -11.48
C ASN A 346 -43.28 20.88 -10.18
N LEU A 347 -43.47 22.21 -10.18
CA LEU A 347 -43.10 23.08 -9.06
C LEU A 347 -43.88 22.78 -7.78
N GLU A 348 -45.10 22.26 -7.88
CA GLU A 348 -45.92 21.94 -6.71
C GLU A 348 -45.36 20.71 -5.97
N LYS A 349 -45.04 19.62 -6.70
CA LYS A 349 -44.38 18.42 -6.15
C LYS A 349 -42.98 18.76 -5.60
N ALA A 350 -42.23 19.55 -6.33
CA ALA A 350 -40.89 19.99 -5.93
C ALA A 350 -40.93 20.81 -4.62
N ALA A 351 -41.90 21.71 -4.47
CA ALA A 351 -42.06 22.51 -3.24
C ALA A 351 -42.49 21.64 -2.04
N ALA A 352 -43.39 20.68 -2.23
CA ALA A 352 -43.85 19.77 -1.19
C ALA A 352 -42.70 18.88 -0.67
N LEU A 353 -41.84 18.39 -1.56
CA LEU A 353 -40.67 17.60 -1.21
C LEU A 353 -39.61 18.47 -0.51
N ARG A 354 -39.27 19.63 -1.05
CA ARG A 354 -38.20 20.50 -0.57
C ARG A 354 -38.48 21.14 0.80
N TYR A 355 -39.74 21.55 1.03
CA TYR A 355 -40.10 22.27 2.28
C TYR A 355 -40.90 21.43 3.26
N GLY A 356 -41.35 20.23 2.86
CA GLY A 356 -42.12 19.31 3.70
C GLY A 356 -41.35 18.03 4.03
N LYS A 357 -41.34 17.07 3.10
CA LYS A 357 -40.86 15.69 3.33
C LYS A 357 -39.38 15.62 3.67
N ILE A 358 -38.50 16.30 2.92
CA ILE A 358 -37.03 16.25 3.12
C ILE A 358 -36.64 16.79 4.50
N PRO A 359 -37.05 18.00 4.94
CA PRO A 359 -36.71 18.52 6.27
C PRO A 359 -37.25 17.66 7.42
N GLU A 360 -38.36 16.97 7.23
CA GLU A 360 -38.92 16.05 8.21
C GLU A 360 -38.04 14.82 8.40
N ILE A 361 -37.63 14.17 7.29
CA ILE A 361 -36.72 13.02 7.31
C ILE A 361 -35.35 13.42 7.88
N GLU A 362 -34.81 14.58 7.49
CA GLU A 362 -33.53 15.10 8.02
C GLU A 362 -33.59 15.34 9.54
N LYS A 363 -34.72 15.83 10.05
CA LYS A 363 -34.91 16.03 11.48
C LYS A 363 -35.01 14.71 12.24
N GLU A 364 -35.73 13.72 11.69
CA GLU A 364 -35.82 12.38 12.25
C GLU A 364 -34.46 11.68 12.27
N LEU A 365 -33.75 11.73 11.15
CA LEU A 365 -32.40 11.16 11.01
C LEU A 365 -31.45 11.76 12.05
N LYS A 366 -31.43 13.08 12.17
CA LYS A 366 -30.59 13.78 13.15
C LYS A 366 -30.92 13.40 14.58
N ALA A 367 -32.21 13.24 14.92
CA ALA A 367 -32.64 12.81 16.25
C ALA A 367 -32.18 11.35 16.57
N ILE A 368 -32.20 10.46 15.58
CA ILE A 368 -31.73 9.07 15.73
C ILE A 368 -30.22 9.05 15.87
N GLU A 369 -29.49 9.80 15.06
CA GLU A 369 -28.02 9.91 15.14
C GLU A 369 -27.52 10.53 16.46
N GLU A 370 -28.22 11.55 16.98
CA GLU A 370 -27.90 12.13 18.28
C GLU A 370 -28.15 11.14 19.43
N LYS A 371 -29.19 10.32 19.32
CA LYS A 371 -29.48 9.27 20.30
C LYS A 371 -28.42 8.15 20.24
N ALA A 372 -28.06 7.69 19.05
CA ALA A 372 -27.01 6.69 18.84
C ALA A 372 -25.64 7.13 19.40
N LYS A 373 -25.30 8.41 19.29
CA LYS A 373 -24.09 9.00 19.88
C LYS A 373 -24.12 9.03 21.42
N SER A 374 -25.29 9.11 22.02
CA SER A 374 -25.43 9.16 23.49
C SER A 374 -25.35 7.78 24.14
N ASP A 375 -25.65 6.72 23.40
CA ASP A 375 -25.77 5.35 23.91
C ASP A 375 -24.45 4.55 23.82
N ASP A 376 -23.33 5.20 23.45
CA ASP A 376 -21.96 4.65 23.41
C ASP A 376 -21.90 3.24 22.77
N LEU A 377 -22.24 3.17 21.47
CA LEU A 377 -22.22 1.92 20.69
C LEU A 377 -20.78 1.36 20.67
N SER A 378 -20.54 0.30 21.44
CA SER A 378 -19.19 -0.25 21.65
C SER A 378 -18.88 -1.50 20.82
N LEU A 379 -19.92 -2.22 20.38
CA LEU A 379 -19.76 -3.49 19.66
C LEU A 379 -19.90 -3.37 18.14
N VAL A 380 -20.58 -2.33 17.64
CA VAL A 380 -20.82 -2.13 16.19
C VAL A 380 -20.16 -0.83 15.75
N GLN A 381 -19.07 -0.94 15.03
CA GLN A 381 -18.41 0.20 14.40
C GLN A 381 -19.17 0.57 13.12
N GLU A 382 -19.75 1.76 13.05
CA GLU A 382 -20.59 2.19 11.91
C GLU A 382 -19.96 3.30 11.07
N SER A 383 -18.78 3.76 11.45
CA SER A 383 -18.16 4.92 10.82
C SER A 383 -16.75 4.61 10.28
N VAL A 384 -16.49 5.12 9.09
CA VAL A 384 -15.15 5.13 8.51
C VAL A 384 -14.42 6.37 9.00
N THR A 385 -13.34 6.18 9.75
CA THR A 385 -12.46 7.23 10.25
C THR A 385 -11.08 7.16 9.58
N GLU A 386 -10.19 8.07 9.95
CA GLU A 386 -8.80 8.05 9.51
C GLU A 386 -8.09 6.72 9.84
N GLU A 387 -8.42 6.11 10.96
CA GLU A 387 -7.82 4.84 11.42
C GLU A 387 -8.13 3.69 10.47
N GLN A 388 -9.39 3.55 10.03
CA GLN A 388 -9.77 2.51 9.07
C GLN A 388 -9.10 2.72 7.70
N ILE A 389 -8.98 3.97 7.27
CA ILE A 389 -8.23 4.28 6.04
C ILE A 389 -6.76 3.89 6.19
N ALA A 390 -6.13 4.25 7.31
CA ALA A 390 -4.76 3.88 7.61
C ALA A 390 -4.61 2.34 7.63
N GLU A 391 -5.58 1.62 8.18
CA GLU A 391 -5.61 0.16 8.19
C GLU A 391 -5.64 -0.44 6.78
N VAL A 392 -6.50 0.07 5.91
CA VAL A 392 -6.55 -0.38 4.52
C VAL A 392 -5.23 -0.10 3.80
N VAL A 393 -4.67 1.10 3.97
CA VAL A 393 -3.35 1.44 3.42
C VAL A 393 -2.27 0.50 3.95
N GLY A 394 -2.25 0.22 5.24
CA GLY A 394 -1.33 -0.72 5.87
C GLY A 394 -1.42 -2.12 5.26
N ARG A 395 -2.63 -2.62 5.04
CA ARG A 395 -2.89 -3.92 4.41
C ARG A 395 -2.44 -3.97 2.94
N MET A 396 -2.67 -2.89 2.18
CA MET A 396 -2.28 -2.80 0.77
C MET A 396 -0.77 -2.65 0.57
N THR A 397 -0.11 -1.89 1.44
CA THR A 397 1.31 -1.52 1.29
C THR A 397 2.25 -2.36 2.16
N GLY A 398 1.71 -3.09 3.14
CA GLY A 398 2.49 -3.81 4.14
C GLY A 398 3.09 -2.89 5.23
N ILE A 399 2.70 -1.61 5.29
CA ILE A 399 3.19 -0.65 6.29
C ILE A 399 2.30 -0.72 7.52
N PRO A 400 2.84 -0.89 8.73
CA PRO A 400 2.04 -0.99 9.94
C PRO A 400 1.31 0.32 10.28
N ILE A 401 0.04 0.17 10.61
CA ILE A 401 -0.96 1.23 10.76
C ILE A 401 -0.69 2.17 11.92
N THR A 402 -0.28 1.62 13.05
CA THR A 402 -0.08 2.36 14.31
C THR A 402 0.91 3.51 14.19
N LYS A 403 1.74 3.48 13.16
CA LYS A 403 2.76 4.51 12.88
C LYS A 403 2.30 5.61 11.91
N LEU A 404 1.14 5.43 11.24
CA LEU A 404 0.66 6.40 10.25
C LEU A 404 -0.07 7.60 10.87
N VAL A 405 -0.67 7.46 12.05
CA VAL A 405 -1.65 8.43 12.56
C VAL A 405 -1.14 9.37 13.67
N GLU A 406 -0.48 8.98 14.73
CA GLU A 406 -0.17 9.94 15.82
C GLU A 406 1.17 9.78 16.56
N GLY A 407 1.84 8.67 16.47
CA GLY A 407 3.08 8.43 17.23
C GLY A 407 4.37 8.79 16.50
N GLU A 408 4.30 9.14 15.21
CA GLU A 408 5.48 9.23 14.35
C GLU A 408 6.47 10.33 14.79
N ARG A 409 5.97 11.49 15.20
CA ARG A 409 6.82 12.60 15.62
C ARG A 409 7.52 12.31 16.93
N GLU A 410 6.79 11.77 17.90
CA GLU A 410 7.33 11.47 19.24
C GLU A 410 8.29 10.27 19.17
N LYS A 411 7.95 9.23 18.41
CA LYS A 411 8.83 8.08 18.18
C LYS A 411 10.13 8.45 17.45
N LEU A 412 10.07 9.38 16.48
CA LEU A 412 11.25 9.87 15.78
C LEU A 412 12.18 10.69 16.68
N LEU A 413 11.63 11.44 17.63
CA LEU A 413 12.44 12.17 18.61
C LEU A 413 13.19 11.22 19.56
N HIS A 414 12.65 10.04 19.83
CA HIS A 414 13.27 8.97 20.66
C HIS A 414 13.91 7.87 19.81
N LEU A 415 14.16 8.11 18.54
CA LEU A 415 14.77 7.13 17.63
C LEU A 415 16.17 6.69 18.12
N PRO A 416 17.07 7.58 18.60
CA PRO A 416 18.38 7.17 19.11
C PRO A 416 18.26 6.16 20.27
N GLU A 417 17.42 6.44 21.27
CA GLU A 417 17.23 5.58 22.43
C GLU A 417 16.70 4.19 22.02
N THR A 418 15.76 4.18 21.06
CA THR A 418 15.18 2.92 20.57
C THR A 418 16.19 2.11 19.76
N LEU A 419 17.03 2.74 18.94
CA LEU A 419 18.10 2.06 18.21
C LEU A 419 19.14 1.47 19.18
N HIS A 420 19.48 2.16 20.28
CA HIS A 420 20.39 1.67 21.32
C HIS A 420 19.84 0.46 22.09
N GLN A 421 18.52 0.19 22.06
CA GLN A 421 17.99 -1.06 22.61
C GLN A 421 18.55 -2.28 21.87
N ARG A 422 18.87 -2.17 20.58
CA ARG A 422 19.43 -3.26 19.77
C ARG A 422 20.93 -3.10 19.51
N VAL A 423 21.37 -1.90 19.15
CA VAL A 423 22.76 -1.59 18.81
C VAL A 423 23.50 -1.18 20.07
N VAL A 424 24.62 -1.85 20.33
CA VAL A 424 25.50 -1.57 21.48
C VAL A 424 26.67 -0.73 21.00
N GLY A 425 26.96 0.35 21.72
CA GLY A 425 27.97 1.31 21.32
C GLY A 425 27.55 2.07 20.05
N GLN A 426 28.52 2.57 19.28
CA GLN A 426 28.29 3.23 17.99
C GLN A 426 27.41 4.49 18.09
N ASP A 427 27.54 5.27 19.17
CA ASP A 427 26.69 6.42 19.47
C ASP A 427 26.68 7.44 18.32
N GLU A 428 27.85 7.76 17.75
CA GLU A 428 27.97 8.67 16.60
C GLU A 428 27.22 8.15 15.37
N ALA A 429 27.22 6.82 15.14
CA ALA A 429 26.50 6.22 14.02
C ALA A 429 24.98 6.29 14.21
N VAL A 430 24.52 6.04 15.41
CA VAL A 430 23.10 6.09 15.78
C VAL A 430 22.58 7.53 15.68
N GLU A 431 23.32 8.50 16.21
CA GLU A 431 22.96 9.94 16.14
C GLU A 431 22.90 10.44 14.68
N ALA A 432 23.96 10.16 13.89
CA ALA A 432 24.02 10.62 12.50
C ALA A 432 22.86 10.07 11.64
N VAL A 433 22.54 8.79 11.80
CA VAL A 433 21.42 8.16 11.09
C VAL A 433 20.10 8.77 11.56
N SER A 434 19.91 8.92 12.87
CA SER A 434 18.68 9.47 13.44
C SER A 434 18.42 10.90 12.98
N ASP A 435 19.43 11.76 13.01
CA ASP A 435 19.36 13.15 12.58
C ASP A 435 18.99 13.28 11.09
N ALA A 436 19.58 12.44 10.24
CA ALA A 436 19.26 12.44 8.81
C ALA A 436 17.80 12.03 8.56
N ILE A 437 17.32 10.99 9.24
CA ILE A 437 15.93 10.55 9.15
C ILE A 437 14.97 11.62 9.68
N ILE A 438 15.28 12.26 10.79
CA ILE A 438 14.47 13.35 11.35
C ILE A 438 14.40 14.52 10.36
N ARG A 439 15.53 14.92 9.73
CA ARG A 439 15.54 15.97 8.69
C ARG A 439 14.66 15.63 7.49
N ALA A 440 14.74 14.39 7.00
CA ALA A 440 13.93 13.92 5.88
C ALA A 440 12.42 13.94 6.22
N ARG A 441 12.06 13.47 7.41
CA ARG A 441 10.67 13.42 7.88
C ARG A 441 10.10 14.80 8.25
N ALA A 442 10.96 15.73 8.63
CA ALA A 442 10.58 17.13 8.86
C ALA A 442 10.32 17.91 7.54
N GLY A 443 10.59 17.30 6.39
CA GLY A 443 10.39 17.95 5.08
C GLY A 443 11.42 19.03 4.74
N ILE A 444 12.57 19.04 5.44
CA ILE A 444 13.65 20.03 5.21
C ILE A 444 14.61 19.54 4.11
N GLN A 445 14.64 18.23 3.86
CA GLN A 445 15.45 17.61 2.81
C GLN A 445 14.79 17.74 1.43
N ASP A 446 15.57 17.64 0.35
CA ASP A 446 15.05 17.60 -1.02
C ASP A 446 14.06 16.43 -1.19
N PRO A 447 12.80 16.70 -1.55
CA PRO A 447 11.76 15.67 -1.67
C PRO A 447 12.02 14.67 -2.82
N ASN A 448 12.98 14.95 -3.70
CA ASN A 448 13.34 14.07 -4.81
C ASN A 448 14.43 13.06 -4.47
N ARG A 449 14.95 13.06 -3.25
CA ARG A 449 15.99 12.12 -2.80
C ARG A 449 15.42 11.03 -1.89
N PRO A 450 16.12 9.89 -1.73
CA PRO A 450 15.78 8.89 -0.71
C PRO A 450 15.70 9.51 0.70
N LEU A 451 14.98 8.87 1.63
CA LEU A 451 14.87 9.32 3.04
C LEU A 451 16.24 9.46 3.73
N GLY A 452 17.20 8.67 3.32
CA GLY A 452 18.58 8.75 3.78
C GLY A 452 19.49 7.88 2.92
N SER A 453 20.74 8.29 2.80
CA SER A 453 21.78 7.56 2.08
C SER A 453 23.05 7.57 2.89
N PHE A 454 23.52 6.39 3.31
CA PHE A 454 24.62 6.25 4.25
C PHE A 454 25.70 5.29 3.72
N LEU A 455 26.96 5.61 3.99
CA LEU A 455 28.08 4.73 3.79
C LEU A 455 28.67 4.34 5.16
N PHE A 456 28.50 3.08 5.57
CA PHE A 456 29.00 2.53 6.81
C PHE A 456 30.38 1.93 6.63
N LEU A 457 31.38 2.53 7.23
CA LEU A 457 32.77 2.09 7.20
C LEU A 457 33.16 1.42 8.50
N GLY A 458 33.94 0.36 8.46
CA GLY A 458 34.48 -0.27 9.65
C GLY A 458 34.70 -1.77 9.51
N PRO A 459 35.35 -2.40 10.50
CA PRO A 459 35.60 -3.82 10.45
C PRO A 459 34.34 -4.68 10.48
N THR A 460 34.49 -5.97 10.25
CA THR A 460 33.38 -6.90 10.25
C THR A 460 32.89 -7.13 11.70
N GLY A 461 31.59 -7.28 11.89
CA GLY A 461 30.98 -7.66 13.17
C GLY A 461 30.87 -6.55 14.21
N VAL A 462 30.98 -5.28 13.82
CA VAL A 462 30.83 -4.10 14.69
C VAL A 462 29.42 -3.53 14.80
N GLY A 463 28.43 -4.14 14.11
CA GLY A 463 27.03 -3.74 14.23
C GLY A 463 26.43 -3.03 13.01
N LYS A 464 27.14 -2.88 11.87
CA LYS A 464 26.63 -2.22 10.65
C LYS A 464 25.28 -2.77 10.17
N THR A 465 25.20 -4.09 10.01
CA THR A 465 23.94 -4.75 9.58
C THR A 465 22.87 -4.72 10.68
N GLU A 466 23.28 -4.75 11.96
CA GLU A 466 22.33 -4.68 13.08
C GLU A 466 21.66 -3.31 13.19
N LEU A 467 22.41 -2.23 12.93
CA LEU A 467 21.84 -0.90 12.87
C LEU A 467 20.84 -0.78 11.70
N ALA A 468 21.15 -1.36 10.54
CA ALA A 468 20.21 -1.38 9.41
C ALA A 468 18.92 -2.14 9.77
N LYS A 469 19.01 -3.29 10.45
CA LYS A 469 17.85 -4.05 10.93
C LYS A 469 17.04 -3.31 11.98
N ALA A 470 17.72 -2.71 12.96
CA ALA A 470 17.07 -1.90 13.99
C ALA A 470 16.33 -0.70 13.37
N LEU A 471 16.93 -0.09 12.36
CA LEU A 471 16.30 1.00 11.63
C LEU A 471 15.07 0.54 10.83
N ALA A 472 15.13 -0.65 10.17
CA ALA A 472 13.99 -1.23 9.46
C ALA A 472 12.83 -1.51 10.43
N GLU A 473 13.10 -2.10 11.57
CA GLU A 473 12.10 -2.37 12.60
C GLU A 473 11.46 -1.08 13.13
N ASN A 474 12.25 -0.02 13.35
CA ASN A 474 11.75 1.23 13.89
C ASN A 474 10.98 2.08 12.87
N LEU A 475 11.43 2.11 11.61
CA LEU A 475 10.80 2.92 10.56
C LEU A 475 9.64 2.21 9.87
N PHE A 476 9.72 0.87 9.77
CA PHE A 476 8.81 0.06 8.96
C PHE A 476 8.24 -1.15 9.73
N ASP A 477 8.37 -1.19 11.08
CA ASP A 477 7.86 -2.17 12.05
C ASP A 477 8.26 -3.64 11.81
N SER A 478 9.17 -3.90 10.89
CA SER A 478 9.71 -5.24 10.68
C SER A 478 11.12 -5.18 10.13
N GLU A 479 12.00 -6.01 10.68
CA GLU A 479 13.34 -6.18 10.10
C GLU A 479 13.33 -6.86 8.73
N GLU A 480 12.18 -7.42 8.31
CA GLU A 480 11.98 -8.00 6.97
C GLU A 480 11.80 -6.91 5.88
N HIS A 481 11.44 -5.68 6.26
CA HIS A 481 11.42 -4.54 5.34
C HIS A 481 12.86 -4.05 5.03
N MET A 482 13.72 -5.00 4.71
CA MET A 482 15.10 -4.76 4.29
C MET A 482 15.46 -5.63 3.10
N VAL A 483 15.86 -4.99 2.01
CA VAL A 483 16.41 -5.65 0.82
C VAL A 483 17.92 -5.68 0.96
N ARG A 484 18.49 -6.87 1.16
CA ARG A 484 19.92 -7.05 1.28
C ARG A 484 20.51 -7.59 -0.02
N ILE A 485 21.50 -6.90 -0.57
CA ILE A 485 22.21 -7.28 -1.79
C ILE A 485 23.70 -7.29 -1.50
N ASP A 486 24.34 -8.42 -1.74
CA ASP A 486 25.79 -8.57 -1.62
C ASP A 486 26.47 -8.15 -2.93
N MET A 487 27.26 -7.09 -2.90
CA MET A 487 27.91 -6.53 -4.08
C MET A 487 29.04 -7.41 -4.62
N SER A 488 29.48 -8.41 -3.87
CA SER A 488 30.42 -9.43 -4.39
C SER A 488 29.83 -10.26 -5.53
N GLU A 489 28.50 -10.35 -5.64
CA GLU A 489 27.80 -10.99 -6.75
C GLU A 489 27.73 -10.11 -8.01
N TYR A 490 28.05 -8.82 -7.90
CA TYR A 490 27.93 -7.80 -8.94
C TYR A 490 29.28 -7.21 -9.37
N MET A 491 30.33 -8.04 -9.32
CA MET A 491 31.69 -7.66 -9.73
C MET A 491 31.86 -7.58 -11.24
N GLU A 492 31.02 -8.30 -11.99
CA GLU A 492 31.12 -8.39 -13.46
C GLU A 492 30.02 -7.57 -14.14
N LYS A 493 30.33 -6.98 -15.30
CA LYS A 493 29.42 -6.11 -16.03
C LYS A 493 28.07 -6.76 -16.37
N HIS A 494 28.05 -8.04 -16.69
CA HIS A 494 26.81 -8.72 -17.06
C HIS A 494 25.92 -9.01 -15.82
N SER A 495 26.47 -9.07 -14.61
CA SER A 495 25.68 -9.25 -13.40
C SER A 495 24.94 -7.96 -12.99
N VAL A 496 25.43 -6.77 -13.40
CA VAL A 496 24.79 -5.49 -13.12
C VAL A 496 23.37 -5.41 -13.70
N SER A 497 23.14 -6.01 -14.87
CA SER A 497 21.81 -6.06 -15.47
C SER A 497 20.76 -6.80 -14.61
N ARG A 498 21.18 -7.66 -13.68
CA ARG A 498 20.26 -8.30 -12.73
C ARG A 498 19.66 -7.33 -11.71
N LEU A 499 20.32 -6.18 -11.45
CA LEU A 499 19.79 -5.17 -10.54
C LEU A 499 18.59 -4.43 -11.14
N VAL A 500 18.65 -4.08 -12.43
CA VAL A 500 17.68 -3.22 -13.11
C VAL A 500 16.80 -4.01 -14.08
N GLY A 501 17.21 -5.22 -14.43
CA GLY A 501 16.58 -6.10 -15.42
C GLY A 501 17.42 -6.27 -16.68
N ALA A 502 17.25 -7.41 -17.35
CA ALA A 502 17.95 -7.70 -18.60
C ALA A 502 17.36 -6.90 -19.77
N PRO A 503 18.17 -6.44 -20.74
CA PRO A 503 17.67 -5.78 -21.95
C PRO A 503 16.75 -6.70 -22.77
N PRO A 504 15.88 -6.15 -23.64
CA PRO A 504 15.04 -6.93 -24.52
C PRO A 504 15.84 -7.94 -25.37
N GLY A 505 15.39 -9.21 -25.37
CA GLY A 505 16.01 -10.29 -26.11
C GLY A 505 17.07 -11.10 -25.35
N TYR A 506 17.36 -10.75 -24.08
CA TYR A 506 18.23 -11.53 -23.20
C TYR A 506 17.43 -12.41 -22.24
N VAL A 507 18.06 -13.51 -21.81
CA VAL A 507 17.47 -14.42 -20.78
C VAL A 507 17.26 -13.63 -19.48
N GLY A 508 16.04 -13.75 -18.86
CA GLY A 508 15.68 -13.03 -17.65
C GLY A 508 15.00 -11.67 -17.88
N TYR A 509 14.68 -11.28 -19.12
CA TYR A 509 13.96 -10.03 -19.41
C TYR A 509 12.58 -9.97 -18.71
N ASP A 510 11.87 -11.10 -18.66
CA ASP A 510 10.54 -11.16 -18.03
C ASP A 510 10.58 -11.13 -16.49
N GLU A 511 11.69 -11.49 -15.88
CA GLU A 511 11.84 -11.58 -14.42
C GLU A 511 11.99 -10.20 -13.74
N GLY A 512 12.34 -9.14 -14.50
CA GLY A 512 12.62 -7.82 -13.95
C GLY A 512 13.97 -7.73 -13.22
N GLY A 513 14.29 -6.56 -12.68
CA GLY A 513 15.52 -6.33 -11.90
C GLY A 513 15.35 -6.65 -10.42
N GLN A 514 16.32 -7.30 -9.81
CA GLN A 514 16.26 -7.68 -8.40
C GLN A 514 16.05 -6.47 -7.47
N LEU A 515 16.74 -5.36 -7.71
CA LEU A 515 16.60 -4.13 -6.93
C LEU A 515 15.29 -3.41 -7.28
N THR A 516 15.00 -3.23 -8.54
CA THR A 516 13.82 -2.49 -9.00
C THR A 516 12.51 -3.20 -8.64
N GLU A 517 12.43 -4.52 -8.78
CA GLU A 517 11.25 -5.30 -8.40
C GLU A 517 11.04 -5.32 -6.88
N ALA A 518 12.13 -5.43 -6.09
CA ALA A 518 12.02 -5.41 -4.64
C ALA A 518 11.46 -4.09 -4.12
N VAL A 519 11.95 -2.96 -4.65
CA VAL A 519 11.48 -1.62 -4.26
C VAL A 519 10.07 -1.35 -4.80
N ARG A 520 9.75 -1.80 -6.02
CA ARG A 520 8.41 -1.65 -6.58
C ARG A 520 7.35 -2.36 -5.73
N ARG A 521 7.68 -3.55 -5.20
CA ARG A 521 6.77 -4.31 -4.32
C ARG A 521 6.69 -3.72 -2.92
N ASN A 522 7.81 -3.23 -2.39
CA ASN A 522 7.93 -2.65 -1.07
C ASN A 522 8.64 -1.30 -1.14
N PRO A 523 7.93 -0.20 -1.47
CA PRO A 523 8.54 1.13 -1.62
C PRO A 523 9.05 1.70 -0.30
N TYR A 524 8.61 1.16 0.84
CA TYR A 524 9.06 1.50 2.18
C TYR A 524 10.01 0.42 2.70
N THR A 525 11.27 0.55 2.37
CA THR A 525 12.26 -0.49 2.69
C THR A 525 13.65 0.11 2.91
N ILE A 526 14.46 -0.60 3.66
CA ILE A 526 15.89 -0.33 3.74
C ILE A 526 16.60 -1.15 2.67
N ILE A 527 17.41 -0.51 1.86
CA ILE A 527 18.26 -1.15 0.89
C ILE A 527 19.66 -1.23 1.46
N LEU A 528 20.11 -2.45 1.79
CA LEU A 528 21.42 -2.69 2.31
C LEU A 528 22.32 -3.30 1.22
N LEU A 529 23.29 -2.53 0.75
CA LEU A 529 24.29 -2.96 -0.23
C LEU A 529 25.57 -3.32 0.54
N ASP A 530 25.79 -4.61 0.74
CA ASP A 530 26.99 -5.09 1.46
C ASP A 530 28.22 -5.11 0.54
N GLU A 531 29.38 -4.73 1.10
CA GLU A 531 30.70 -4.76 0.45
C GLU A 531 30.71 -3.97 -0.88
N ILE A 532 30.23 -2.73 -0.82
CA ILE A 532 30.07 -1.85 -2.01
C ILE A 532 31.39 -1.64 -2.79
N GLU A 533 32.55 -1.75 -2.12
CA GLU A 533 33.86 -1.65 -2.76
C GLU A 533 34.14 -2.74 -3.79
N LYS A 534 33.39 -3.85 -3.75
CA LYS A 534 33.52 -4.96 -4.72
C LYS A 534 32.67 -4.78 -5.96
N ALA A 535 31.75 -3.84 -5.96
CA ALA A 535 30.81 -3.62 -7.05
C ALA A 535 31.50 -3.18 -8.34
N HIS A 536 30.97 -3.63 -9.49
CA HIS A 536 31.40 -3.13 -10.79
C HIS A 536 31.12 -1.61 -10.92
N PRO A 537 31.97 -0.84 -11.62
CA PRO A 537 31.78 0.61 -11.78
C PRO A 537 30.39 1.03 -12.31
N ASP A 538 29.73 0.20 -13.13
CA ASP A 538 28.39 0.49 -13.64
C ASP A 538 27.31 0.49 -12.54
N VAL A 539 27.52 -0.19 -11.41
CA VAL A 539 26.61 -0.15 -10.24
C VAL A 539 26.56 1.27 -9.69
N PHE A 540 27.70 1.96 -9.61
CA PHE A 540 27.75 3.33 -9.12
C PHE A 540 26.98 4.29 -10.01
N ASN A 541 26.94 4.07 -11.34
CA ASN A 541 26.14 4.88 -12.25
C ASN A 541 24.65 4.74 -11.99
N ILE A 542 24.18 3.53 -11.65
CA ILE A 542 22.80 3.26 -11.24
C ILE A 542 22.50 3.97 -9.91
N LEU A 543 23.39 3.84 -8.94
CA LEU A 543 23.22 4.44 -7.62
C LEU A 543 23.24 5.98 -7.68
N LEU A 544 24.02 6.59 -8.56
CA LEU A 544 24.02 8.03 -8.77
C LEU A 544 22.62 8.54 -9.17
N GLN A 545 21.93 7.82 -10.05
CA GLN A 545 20.56 8.17 -10.46
C GLN A 545 19.58 8.07 -9.27
N VAL A 546 19.70 7.02 -8.45
CA VAL A 546 18.88 6.86 -7.25
C VAL A 546 19.15 7.99 -6.23
N LEU A 547 20.42 8.33 -6.00
CA LEU A 547 20.83 9.35 -5.04
C LEU A 547 20.44 10.78 -5.45
N ASP A 548 20.43 11.07 -6.77
CA ASP A 548 20.08 12.40 -7.29
C ASP A 548 18.59 12.61 -7.47
N ASP A 549 17.94 11.65 -8.16
CA ASP A 549 16.55 11.79 -8.62
C ASP A 549 15.56 10.99 -7.77
N GLY A 550 16.02 10.15 -6.82
CA GLY A 550 15.17 9.26 -6.01
C GLY A 550 14.34 8.29 -6.85
N ARG A 551 14.78 7.98 -8.07
CA ARG A 551 14.05 7.10 -9.00
C ARG A 551 15.01 6.37 -9.91
N LEU A 552 14.56 5.22 -10.42
CA LEU A 552 15.33 4.41 -11.34
C LEU A 552 14.40 3.80 -12.39
N THR A 553 14.77 3.89 -13.66
CA THR A 553 14.01 3.25 -14.75
C THR A 553 14.52 1.83 -14.96
N ASP A 554 13.62 0.85 -14.91
CA ASP A 554 13.97 -0.55 -15.16
C ASP A 554 14.19 -0.83 -16.67
N SER A 555 14.59 -2.05 -17.00
CA SER A 555 14.81 -2.49 -18.38
C SER A 555 13.53 -2.53 -19.24
N LYS A 556 12.35 -2.52 -18.63
CA LYS A 556 11.03 -2.48 -19.28
C LYS A 556 10.53 -1.05 -19.50
N GLY A 557 11.27 -0.04 -19.05
CA GLY A 557 10.88 1.37 -19.11
C GLY A 557 9.99 1.82 -17.96
N VAL A 558 9.78 0.98 -16.93
CA VAL A 558 8.98 1.33 -15.77
C VAL A 558 9.82 2.17 -14.81
N LEU A 559 9.27 3.30 -14.37
CA LEU A 559 9.89 4.17 -13.40
C LEU A 559 9.61 3.65 -11.99
N VAL A 560 10.67 3.34 -11.23
CA VAL A 560 10.60 2.86 -9.86
C VAL A 560 10.99 3.98 -8.91
N ASP A 561 10.17 4.26 -7.90
CA ASP A 561 10.36 5.33 -6.93
C ASP A 561 11.14 4.83 -5.70
N PHE A 562 12.25 5.50 -5.38
CA PHE A 562 13.14 5.22 -4.24
C PHE A 562 13.04 6.29 -3.14
N LYS A 563 12.16 7.30 -3.27
CA LYS A 563 12.09 8.43 -2.34
C LYS A 563 11.73 8.04 -0.91
N ASN A 564 11.03 6.93 -0.74
CA ASN A 564 10.64 6.39 0.55
C ASN A 564 11.59 5.31 1.09
N THR A 565 12.72 5.09 0.43
CA THR A 565 13.73 4.12 0.86
C THR A 565 14.86 4.77 1.65
N VAL A 566 15.53 3.97 2.48
CA VAL A 566 16.82 4.32 3.10
C VAL A 566 17.89 3.46 2.46
N LEU A 567 18.89 4.08 1.85
CA LEU A 567 20.00 3.39 1.20
C LEU A 567 21.20 3.31 2.15
N ILE A 568 21.58 2.11 2.53
CA ILE A 568 22.74 1.84 3.39
C ILE A 568 23.74 1.01 2.59
N MET A 569 24.95 1.50 2.47
CA MET A 569 26.06 0.82 1.83
C MET A 569 27.09 0.48 2.89
N THR A 570 27.60 -0.74 2.93
CA THR A 570 28.68 -1.12 3.86
C THR A 570 29.98 -1.30 3.12
N SER A 571 31.07 -0.91 3.76
CA SER A 571 32.42 -1.13 3.22
C SER A 571 33.41 -1.44 4.33
N ASN A 572 34.40 -2.25 3.98
CA ASN A 572 35.54 -2.59 4.83
C ASN A 572 36.81 -1.80 4.47
N VAL A 573 36.71 -0.82 3.57
CA VAL A 573 37.82 0.05 3.18
C VAL A 573 38.32 0.81 4.42
N GLY A 574 39.62 0.80 4.67
CA GLY A 574 40.23 1.46 5.81
C GLY A 574 40.13 0.71 7.15
N SER A 575 39.45 -0.44 7.19
CA SER A 575 39.28 -1.21 8.45
C SER A 575 40.58 -1.60 9.13
N GLN A 576 41.66 -1.83 8.40
CA GLN A 576 42.96 -2.13 8.96
C GLN A 576 43.50 -0.98 9.82
N TYR A 577 43.36 0.26 9.32
CA TYR A 577 43.77 1.43 10.10
C TYR A 577 42.98 1.63 11.37
N LEU A 578 41.68 1.29 11.34
CA LEU A 578 40.81 1.33 12.52
C LEU A 578 41.24 0.29 13.55
N LEU A 579 41.65 -0.93 13.14
CA LEU A 579 42.07 -2.00 14.03
C LEU A 579 43.45 -1.75 14.62
N ASP A 580 44.38 -1.16 13.85
CA ASP A 580 45.77 -0.96 14.27
C ASP A 580 45.94 0.27 15.20
N ASN A 581 45.02 1.21 15.19
CA ASN A 581 45.15 2.52 15.88
C ASN A 581 43.99 2.83 16.83
N VAL A 582 43.33 1.82 17.40
CA VAL A 582 42.34 2.01 18.46
C VAL A 582 42.98 2.28 19.78
N GLY A 583 42.61 3.37 20.46
CA GLY A 583 43.03 3.62 21.85
C GLY A 583 42.40 2.60 22.82
N GLU A 584 42.97 2.52 24.04
CA GLU A 584 42.50 1.59 25.08
C GLU A 584 40.99 1.78 25.42
N ASN A 585 40.42 2.95 25.12
CA ASN A 585 39.01 3.27 25.35
C ASN A 585 38.12 3.12 24.11
N GLY A 586 38.61 2.56 23.00
CA GLY A 586 37.85 2.45 21.76
C GLY A 586 37.72 3.77 20.95
N GLU A 587 38.40 4.84 21.36
CA GLU A 587 38.38 6.12 20.65
C GLU A 587 39.26 6.08 19.40
N ILE A 588 38.76 6.69 18.30
CA ILE A 588 39.48 6.82 17.04
C ILE A 588 40.10 8.21 16.99
N SER A 589 41.41 8.30 16.75
CA SER A 589 42.07 9.60 16.59
C SER A 589 41.67 10.29 15.30
N GLU A 590 41.73 11.64 15.28
CA GLU A 590 41.50 12.43 14.08
C GLU A 590 42.42 12.01 12.93
N GLU A 591 43.67 11.68 13.22
CA GLU A 591 44.65 11.19 12.22
C GLU A 591 44.22 9.86 11.61
N THR A 592 43.68 8.94 12.41
CA THR A 592 43.16 7.63 11.92
C THR A 592 41.93 7.87 11.04
N THR A 593 41.01 8.76 11.45
CA THR A 593 39.86 9.15 10.68
C THR A 593 40.24 9.73 9.30
N GLU A 594 41.23 10.63 9.29
CA GLU A 594 41.70 11.27 8.06
C GLU A 594 42.39 10.25 7.11
N ASN A 595 43.12 9.29 7.64
CA ASN A 595 43.71 8.18 6.88
C ASN A 595 42.64 7.29 6.26
N VAL A 596 41.59 6.93 6.98
CA VAL A 596 40.47 6.14 6.47
C VAL A 596 39.73 6.92 5.36
N MET A 597 39.45 8.22 5.59
CA MET A 597 38.82 9.08 4.58
C MET A 597 39.69 9.27 3.34
N SER A 598 41.01 9.32 3.49
CA SER A 598 41.93 9.39 2.36
C SER A 598 41.89 8.10 1.51
N GLN A 599 41.85 6.95 2.14
CA GLN A 599 41.67 5.67 1.42
C GLN A 599 40.31 5.58 0.73
N LEU A 600 39.26 6.06 1.38
CA LEU A 600 37.93 6.10 0.81
C LEU A 600 37.92 6.94 -0.48
N ARG A 601 38.51 8.13 -0.45
CA ARG A 601 38.63 9.05 -1.62
C ARG A 601 39.52 8.46 -2.73
N ALA A 602 40.44 7.59 -2.40
CA ALA A 602 41.25 6.87 -3.40
C ALA A 602 40.47 5.73 -4.07
N HIS A 603 39.50 5.15 -3.37
CA HIS A 603 38.73 4.01 -3.88
C HIS A 603 37.44 4.42 -4.62
N PHE A 604 36.72 5.41 -4.10
CA PHE A 604 35.46 5.87 -4.66
C PHE A 604 35.62 7.22 -5.34
N LYS A 605 34.85 7.43 -6.43
CA LYS A 605 34.85 8.72 -7.14
C LYS A 605 34.28 9.82 -6.25
N PRO A 606 34.85 11.03 -6.27
CA PRO A 606 34.33 12.17 -5.51
C PRO A 606 32.87 12.48 -5.79
N GLU A 607 32.45 12.29 -7.05
CA GLU A 607 31.08 12.48 -7.50
C GLU A 607 30.09 11.60 -6.74
N PHE A 608 30.43 10.37 -6.45
CA PHE A 608 29.60 9.43 -5.68
C PHE A 608 29.57 9.80 -4.21
N LEU A 609 30.74 10.07 -3.58
CA LEU A 609 30.83 10.42 -2.17
C LEU A 609 30.07 11.71 -1.81
N ASN A 610 30.05 12.69 -2.70
CA ASN A 610 29.37 13.97 -2.49
C ASN A 610 27.84 13.87 -2.55
N ARG A 611 27.29 12.76 -3.02
CA ARG A 611 25.84 12.53 -3.09
C ARG A 611 25.28 11.72 -1.92
N ILE A 612 26.16 11.10 -1.16
CA ILE A 612 25.80 10.39 0.06
C ILE A 612 25.55 11.39 1.17
N ASP A 613 24.49 11.22 1.95
CA ASP A 613 24.13 12.14 3.02
C ASP A 613 25.14 12.13 4.14
N ASP A 614 25.64 10.95 4.52
CA ASP A 614 26.68 10.82 5.52
C ASP A 614 27.56 9.58 5.35
N THR A 615 28.83 9.72 5.75
CA THR A 615 29.81 8.62 5.80
C THR A 615 30.17 8.34 7.25
N ILE A 616 29.73 7.22 7.76
CA ILE A 616 29.71 6.89 9.17
C ILE A 616 30.79 5.85 9.48
N LEU A 617 31.67 6.18 10.43
CA LEU A 617 32.71 5.28 10.91
C LEU A 617 32.22 4.45 12.09
N PHE A 618 32.22 3.13 11.93
CA PHE A 618 31.94 2.19 13.00
C PHE A 618 33.21 1.86 13.74
N LYS A 619 33.21 2.13 15.04
CA LYS A 619 34.36 1.85 15.95
C LYS A 619 34.48 0.34 16.21
N PRO A 620 35.69 -0.18 16.36
CA PRO A 620 35.88 -1.50 16.93
C PRO A 620 35.25 -1.58 18.32
N LEU A 621 34.66 -2.73 18.66
CA LEU A 621 33.93 -2.90 19.92
C LEU A 621 34.92 -2.99 21.11
N ALA A 622 34.62 -2.28 22.19
CA ALA A 622 35.34 -2.39 23.45
C ALA A 622 34.86 -3.63 24.25
N LEU A 623 35.64 -4.02 25.26
CA LEU A 623 35.30 -5.19 26.10
C LEU A 623 33.93 -5.02 26.80
N GLU A 624 33.58 -3.79 27.20
CA GLU A 624 32.28 -3.45 27.79
C GLU A 624 31.13 -3.61 26.78
N ASP A 625 31.35 -3.22 25.54
CA ASP A 625 30.34 -3.42 24.47
C ASP A 625 30.08 -4.90 24.24
N ILE A 626 31.13 -5.73 24.27
CA ILE A 626 31.00 -7.17 24.12
C ILE A 626 30.19 -7.78 25.26
N LYS A 627 30.42 -7.36 26.52
CA LYS A 627 29.60 -7.80 27.66
C LYS A 627 28.13 -7.43 27.49
N ASN A 628 27.83 -6.20 27.02
CA ASN A 628 26.49 -5.75 26.78
C ASN A 628 25.82 -6.52 25.62
N ILE A 629 26.57 -6.90 24.59
CA ILE A 629 26.09 -7.76 23.51
C ILE A 629 25.74 -9.16 24.03
N ILE A 630 26.63 -9.74 24.90
CA ILE A 630 26.36 -11.03 25.54
C ILE A 630 25.07 -10.96 26.36
N LEU A 631 24.87 -9.90 27.14
CA LEU A 631 23.63 -9.69 27.90
C LEU A 631 22.40 -9.67 27.00
N LYS A 632 22.43 -8.93 25.89
CA LYS A 632 21.30 -8.87 24.93
C LYS A 632 21.04 -10.24 24.28
N MET A 633 22.07 -10.96 23.87
CA MET A 633 21.92 -12.30 23.30
C MET A 633 21.37 -13.31 24.29
N THR A 634 21.81 -13.23 25.56
CA THR A 634 21.34 -14.13 26.61
C THR A 634 19.95 -13.77 27.13
N SER A 635 19.53 -12.49 27.09
CA SER A 635 18.13 -12.08 27.39
C SER A 635 17.14 -12.67 26.42
N GLN A 636 17.45 -12.75 25.13
CA GLN A 636 16.62 -13.43 24.14
C GLN A 636 16.47 -14.94 24.41
N LEU A 637 17.54 -15.56 24.92
CA LEU A 637 17.49 -16.96 25.37
C LEU A 637 16.64 -17.10 26.63
N ALA A 638 16.84 -16.20 27.61
CA ALA A 638 16.05 -16.16 28.84
C ALA A 638 14.57 -16.05 28.58
N HIS A 639 14.15 -15.13 27.67
CA HIS A 639 12.75 -14.98 27.28
C HIS A 639 12.12 -16.27 26.69
N ARG A 640 12.89 -17.01 25.88
CA ARG A 640 12.43 -18.33 25.38
C ARG A 640 12.31 -19.40 26.47
N LEU A 641 13.09 -19.28 27.53
CA LEU A 641 13.06 -20.20 28.67
C LEU A 641 11.93 -19.84 29.66
N GLU A 642 11.51 -18.58 29.72
CA GLU A 642 10.34 -18.14 30.49
C GLU A 642 9.06 -18.87 30.05
N GLU A 643 8.90 -19.16 28.74
CA GLU A 643 7.80 -20.00 28.25
C GLU A 643 7.78 -21.42 28.83
N MET A 644 8.95 -21.88 29.32
CA MET A 644 9.12 -23.17 29.99
C MET A 644 9.12 -23.03 31.52
N GLU A 645 8.78 -21.85 32.06
CA GLU A 645 8.87 -21.52 33.48
C GLU A 645 10.28 -21.67 34.05
N VAL A 646 11.34 -21.36 33.29
CA VAL A 646 12.75 -21.43 33.69
C VAL A 646 13.38 -20.05 33.59
N GLU A 647 13.93 -19.55 34.70
CA GLU A 647 14.72 -18.33 34.75
C GLU A 647 16.19 -18.62 34.47
N LEU A 648 16.83 -17.80 33.63
CA LEU A 648 18.27 -17.89 33.33
C LEU A 648 19.01 -16.65 33.82
N GLU A 649 20.04 -16.84 34.61
CA GLU A 649 20.94 -15.79 35.09
C GLU A 649 22.39 -16.15 34.83
N LEU A 650 23.18 -15.20 34.27
CA LEU A 650 24.61 -15.35 34.06
C LEU A 650 25.39 -14.52 35.10
N SER A 651 26.34 -15.14 35.77
CA SER A 651 27.26 -14.41 36.67
C SER A 651 28.18 -13.47 35.87
N GLU A 652 28.60 -12.36 36.49
CA GLU A 652 29.53 -11.40 35.85
C GLU A 652 30.85 -12.06 35.42
N GLU A 653 31.37 -13.02 36.20
CA GLU A 653 32.55 -13.76 35.86
C GLU A 653 32.44 -14.56 34.55
N VAL A 654 31.25 -15.15 34.30
CA VAL A 654 30.97 -15.87 33.04
C VAL A 654 30.92 -14.92 31.87
N LYS A 655 30.31 -13.75 32.03
CA LYS A 655 30.23 -12.72 30.96
C LYS A 655 31.64 -12.25 30.55
N VAL A 656 32.47 -11.94 31.52
CA VAL A 656 33.87 -11.54 31.29
C VAL A 656 34.65 -12.68 30.60
N TRP A 657 34.51 -13.89 31.11
CA TRP A 657 35.21 -15.06 30.56
C TRP A 657 34.78 -15.36 29.10
N ILE A 658 33.49 -15.24 28.79
CA ILE A 658 32.97 -15.39 27.41
C ILE A 658 33.54 -14.27 26.53
N ALA A 659 33.52 -13.01 27.00
CA ALA A 659 34.03 -11.87 26.25
C ALA A 659 35.53 -12.07 25.92
N GLU A 660 36.36 -12.48 26.87
CA GLU A 660 37.80 -12.71 26.65
C GLU A 660 38.11 -13.88 25.71
N ASN A 661 37.28 -14.95 25.73
CA ASN A 661 37.53 -16.14 24.94
C ASN A 661 36.85 -16.15 23.54
N ALA A 662 35.83 -15.35 23.35
CA ALA A 662 35.05 -15.32 22.12
C ALA A 662 35.32 -14.09 21.26
N TYR A 663 35.92 -13.03 21.82
CA TYR A 663 36.18 -11.80 21.08
C TYR A 663 37.50 -11.85 20.31
N GLU A 664 37.43 -11.57 19.03
CA GLU A 664 38.57 -11.34 18.16
C GLU A 664 38.41 -9.98 17.47
N PRO A 665 39.33 -9.01 17.65
CA PRO A 665 39.18 -7.66 17.09
C PRO A 665 38.89 -7.63 15.59
N ALA A 666 39.44 -8.54 14.81
CA ALA A 666 39.26 -8.63 13.37
C ALA A 666 37.85 -9.08 12.94
N TYR A 667 37.16 -9.83 13.77
CA TYR A 667 35.83 -10.41 13.49
C TYR A 667 34.72 -9.85 14.37
N GLY A 668 35.03 -8.98 15.32
CA GLY A 668 34.11 -8.31 16.23
C GLY A 668 33.23 -9.28 17.02
N ALA A 669 31.93 -9.00 17.08
CA ALA A 669 30.95 -9.83 17.80
C ALA A 669 30.47 -11.07 17.01
N ARG A 670 30.88 -11.26 15.75
CA ARG A 670 30.38 -12.37 14.90
C ARG A 670 30.65 -13.77 15.48
N PRO A 671 31.79 -14.06 16.10
CA PRO A 671 32.06 -15.35 16.73
C PRO A 671 31.24 -15.62 18.01
N LEU A 672 30.76 -14.57 18.69
CA LEU A 672 30.06 -14.66 19.96
C LEU A 672 28.86 -15.59 19.92
N LYS A 673 28.01 -15.47 18.89
CA LYS A 673 26.79 -16.31 18.75
C LYS A 673 27.13 -17.79 18.72
N ARG A 674 28.14 -18.18 17.93
CA ARG A 674 28.60 -19.57 17.85
C ARG A 674 29.20 -20.03 19.17
N TYR A 675 29.92 -19.16 19.86
CA TYR A 675 30.54 -19.47 21.14
C TYR A 675 29.50 -19.66 22.24
N LEU A 676 28.51 -18.76 22.34
CA LEU A 676 27.37 -18.87 23.26
C LEU A 676 26.56 -20.14 23.01
N THR A 677 26.27 -20.47 21.77
CA THR A 677 25.58 -21.72 21.44
C THR A 677 26.37 -22.93 21.93
N LYS A 678 27.71 -22.94 21.77
CA LYS A 678 28.54 -24.05 22.20
C LYS A 678 28.63 -24.16 23.72
N VAL A 679 28.75 -23.03 24.42
CA VAL A 679 29.11 -22.98 25.85
C VAL A 679 27.87 -22.91 26.75
N ILE A 680 26.78 -22.32 26.29
CA ILE A 680 25.54 -22.13 27.06
C ILE A 680 24.37 -22.93 26.47
N GLU A 681 23.96 -22.66 25.23
CA GLU A 681 22.71 -23.23 24.68
C GLU A 681 22.74 -24.76 24.59
N ASN A 682 23.82 -25.33 24.05
CA ASN A 682 23.94 -26.78 23.90
C ASN A 682 24.01 -27.55 25.25
N PRO A 683 24.79 -27.12 26.25
CA PRO A 683 24.75 -27.75 27.55
C PRO A 683 23.42 -27.62 28.26
N LEU A 684 22.80 -26.43 28.20
CA LEU A 684 21.49 -26.15 28.77
C LEU A 684 20.39 -27.03 28.17
N ALA A 685 20.38 -27.15 26.85
CA ALA A 685 19.44 -28.04 26.13
C ALA A 685 19.57 -29.51 26.56
N LYS A 686 20.80 -29.98 26.78
CA LYS A 686 21.05 -31.34 27.30
C LYS A 686 20.52 -31.53 28.70
N LEU A 687 20.61 -30.51 29.55
CA LEU A 687 20.09 -30.56 30.94
C LEU A 687 18.57 -30.55 30.95
N ILE A 688 17.92 -29.75 30.08
CA ILE A 688 16.45 -29.71 29.93
C ILE A 688 15.94 -31.06 29.44
N ILE A 689 16.48 -31.59 28.32
CA ILE A 689 16.06 -32.87 27.74
C ILE A 689 16.36 -34.03 28.73
N GLY A 690 17.44 -33.93 29.50
CA GLY A 690 17.79 -34.90 30.53
C GLY A 690 16.94 -34.84 31.80
N GLY A 691 15.94 -33.96 31.87
CA GLY A 691 15.05 -33.79 33.03
C GLY A 691 15.72 -33.21 34.28
N LYS A 692 16.91 -32.61 34.14
CA LYS A 692 17.64 -32.02 35.27
C LYS A 692 17.22 -30.59 35.59
N ILE A 693 16.46 -29.95 34.72
CA ILE A 693 15.87 -28.62 34.89
C ILE A 693 14.32 -28.79 34.83
N PRO A 694 13.68 -28.91 36.00
CA PRO A 694 12.19 -28.95 36.03
C PRO A 694 11.62 -27.56 35.82
N PRO A 695 10.32 -27.45 35.42
CA PRO A 695 9.57 -26.18 35.43
C PRO A 695 9.67 -25.50 36.80
N LYS A 696 9.54 -24.17 36.85
CA LYS A 696 9.71 -23.34 38.04
C LYS A 696 11.08 -23.44 38.68
N SER A 697 12.13 -23.45 37.85
CA SER A 697 13.52 -23.44 38.31
C SER A 697 14.28 -22.21 37.78
N LYS A 698 15.28 -21.81 38.60
CA LYS A 698 16.24 -20.77 38.24
C LYS A 698 17.59 -21.43 37.95
N VAL A 699 18.10 -21.17 36.76
CA VAL A 699 19.44 -21.68 36.35
C VAL A 699 20.43 -20.55 36.42
N ILE A 700 21.40 -20.67 37.33
CA ILE A 700 22.47 -19.70 37.46
C ILE A 700 23.75 -20.30 36.81
N VAL A 701 24.22 -19.59 35.79
CA VAL A 701 25.46 -19.97 35.07
C VAL A 701 26.65 -19.38 35.78
N ARG A 702 27.57 -20.21 36.27
CA ARG A 702 28.77 -19.84 37.05
C ARG A 702 30.04 -20.37 36.38
N LEU A 703 31.16 -19.80 36.76
CA LEU A 703 32.49 -20.27 36.33
C LEU A 703 33.13 -21.07 37.46
N ILE A 704 33.41 -22.37 37.23
CA ILE A 704 34.10 -23.24 38.16
C ILE A 704 35.29 -23.87 37.43
N ASP A 705 36.48 -23.74 37.98
CA ASP A 705 37.72 -24.28 37.38
C ASP A 705 37.90 -23.92 35.89
N ASN A 706 37.60 -22.65 35.53
CA ASN A 706 37.68 -22.13 34.17
C ASN A 706 36.74 -22.83 33.16
N LYS A 707 35.64 -23.41 33.64
CA LYS A 707 34.56 -24.03 32.87
C LYS A 707 33.21 -23.50 33.31
N VAL A 708 32.32 -23.41 32.39
CA VAL A 708 30.92 -23.01 32.65
C VAL A 708 30.18 -24.17 33.31
N ASP A 709 29.58 -23.91 34.46
CA ASP A 709 28.76 -24.82 35.23
C ASP A 709 27.35 -24.23 35.44
N PHE A 710 26.36 -25.12 35.57
CA PHE A 710 24.95 -24.75 35.67
C PHE A 710 24.36 -25.15 37.01
N ASP A 711 24.14 -24.19 37.88
CA ASP A 711 23.52 -24.37 39.20
C ASP A 711 21.97 -24.21 39.05
N VAL A 712 21.28 -25.32 39.27
CA VAL A 712 19.82 -25.36 39.12
C VAL A 712 19.16 -25.25 40.49
N GLN A 713 18.41 -24.19 40.73
CA GLN A 713 17.70 -23.92 41.98
C GLN A 713 16.18 -23.98 41.73
N SER A 714 15.45 -24.65 42.62
CA SER A 714 13.99 -24.61 42.57
C SER A 714 13.48 -23.25 43.05
N ILE A 715 12.63 -22.61 42.29
CA ILE A 715 11.90 -21.40 42.74
C ILE A 715 10.80 -21.92 43.67
N ALA A 716 11.02 -21.79 44.99
CA ALA A 716 10.01 -22.10 45.97
C ALA A 716 8.83 -21.11 45.83
N GLU A 717 7.59 -21.62 45.94
CA GLU A 717 6.33 -20.85 45.89
C GLU A 717 6.29 -19.66 46.85
#